data_b3cd039d68f5e2f8964d7cf6c5e194f0
#
_entry.id   b3cd039d68f5e2f8964d7cf6c5e194f0
#
_cell.length_a   1.000
_cell.length_b   1.000
_cell.length_c   1.000
_cell.angle_alpha   90.00
_cell.angle_beta   90.00
_cell.angle_gamma   90.00
#
_symmetry.space_group_name_H-M   'P 1'
#
loop_
_entity.id
_entity.type
_entity.pdbx_description
1 polymer ?
#
loop_
_entity_poly.entity_id
_entity_poly.type
_entity_poly.pdbx_seq_one_letter_code
_entity_poly.pdbx_strand_id
1 'polypeptide(L)'
;MKHLIIVESPAKAKTIKNFLDKNYEVIASKGHVRDLSKFALGIKIDETGFTPNYVVDKDHKELVKQIIELSKKASTTYIATDEDREGEAIGYHVACLIGGELESYPRIVFHEITQNAILNALKTPRQIDMSKVNAQQARRFLDRIVGFKLSSLIASKITKGLSAGRVQSAALKLVIDREREIKAFKPLTYFTLDAYFEPHLEAQLISYKGNKLKAQELIDKKKAQEIKNELEKESYTISSIIKKSKKSPTPPPFMTSTLQQSASSLLGFSPTKTMSIAQKLYEGVATPQGVMGVITYMRTDSLNIAKEALEEARDKILKDYGKDYLPPKAKVYSSKNKNAQEAHEAIRPTSIILEPNALKDYLKPEELKLYTLIYKRFLASQMQDALFESQSVVVACEKGEFKASGRKLLFDGYYKILGNDDKDKLLPNLKENDPIKLEKLESNAHVTEPPARYSEASLIKVLESLGIGRPSTYAPTISLLQHRDYIKVEKKQISALESAFKVIEILEKHFEEIVDSKFSASLEEELDNIAQNKADYQQVLKDFYYPFMDKIEAGKKNIISQKVHEKTGQSCPKCGGELVKKNSRYGEFIACNNYPKCKYVKQTENANDGVKQELCEKCGGEMVQKFSRNGAFLACNNYPECKNTKSLKNTPNANEIIEGVKCPECGGDIALKRSRKGSFYGCNNYPKCNFLSNHKPIDKRCEKCHYLMSERIYRKKKAHECIQCKEHVFLEEDDG
;
A
#
# COMPACT_ATOMS: atom_id res chain seq x y z
N MET A 1 -32.67 -22.06 -10.60
CA MET A 1 -31.78 -21.44 -9.59
C MET A 1 -32.66 -20.87 -8.49
N LYS A 2 -32.48 -21.35 -7.25
CA LYS A 2 -33.26 -20.84 -6.11
C LYS A 2 -32.55 -19.69 -5.38
N HIS A 3 -31.23 -19.72 -5.28
CA HIS A 3 -30.47 -18.75 -4.50
C HIS A 3 -29.26 -18.23 -5.27
N LEU A 4 -29.01 -16.93 -5.15
CA LEU A 4 -27.78 -16.26 -5.64
C LEU A 4 -26.94 -15.83 -4.46
N ILE A 5 -25.65 -16.08 -4.50
CA ILE A 5 -24.66 -15.59 -3.53
C ILE A 5 -23.70 -14.65 -4.26
N ILE A 6 -23.55 -13.44 -3.76
CA ILE A 6 -22.64 -12.43 -4.32
C ILE A 6 -21.46 -12.23 -3.38
N VAL A 7 -20.26 -12.48 -3.88
CA VAL A 7 -18.97 -12.33 -3.18
C VAL A 7 -18.11 -11.28 -3.84
N GLU A 8 -16.94 -10.95 -3.28
CA GLU A 8 -16.06 -9.91 -3.85
C GLU A 8 -15.15 -10.43 -4.95
N SER A 9 -14.62 -11.66 -4.81
CA SER A 9 -13.59 -12.15 -5.69
C SER A 9 -13.97 -13.42 -6.44
N PRO A 10 -13.46 -13.60 -7.68
CA PRO A 10 -13.69 -14.83 -8.45
C PRO A 10 -13.16 -16.10 -7.77
N ALA A 11 -12.06 -15.98 -6.99
CA ALA A 11 -11.49 -17.11 -6.25
C ALA A 11 -12.46 -17.59 -5.17
N LYS A 12 -13.00 -16.67 -4.35
CA LYS A 12 -14.06 -16.96 -3.38
C LYS A 12 -15.28 -17.60 -4.04
N ALA A 13 -15.75 -17.03 -5.16
CA ALA A 13 -16.91 -17.56 -5.86
C ALA A 13 -16.70 -19.04 -6.25
N LYS A 14 -15.53 -19.36 -6.79
CA LYS A 14 -15.18 -20.74 -7.16
C LYS A 14 -15.12 -21.66 -5.95
N THR A 15 -14.47 -21.23 -4.85
CA THR A 15 -14.32 -22.02 -3.63
C THR A 15 -15.67 -22.30 -2.97
N ILE A 16 -16.49 -21.25 -2.78
CA ILE A 16 -17.81 -21.36 -2.13
C ILE A 16 -18.79 -22.19 -2.97
N LYS A 17 -18.72 -22.06 -4.31
CA LYS A 17 -19.57 -22.86 -5.20
C LYS A 17 -19.35 -24.35 -5.02
N ASN A 18 -18.12 -24.78 -4.72
CA ASN A 18 -17.81 -26.20 -4.51
C ASN A 18 -18.42 -26.78 -3.22
N PHE A 19 -18.80 -25.93 -2.26
CA PHE A 19 -19.40 -26.36 -0.99
C PHE A 19 -20.94 -26.46 -1.06
N LEU A 20 -21.53 -25.95 -2.14
CA LEU A 20 -22.96 -25.75 -2.26
C LEU A 20 -23.56 -26.66 -3.35
N ASP A 21 -24.81 -26.99 -3.19
CA ASP A 21 -25.58 -27.78 -4.14
C ASP A 21 -26.00 -27.00 -5.40
N LYS A 22 -26.72 -27.63 -6.31
CA LYS A 22 -27.19 -27.07 -7.58
C LYS A 22 -28.26 -25.96 -7.43
N ASN A 23 -28.81 -25.75 -6.22
CA ASN A 23 -29.77 -24.71 -5.97
C ASN A 23 -29.12 -23.31 -5.84
N TYR A 24 -27.83 -23.25 -5.59
CA TYR A 24 -27.09 -22.03 -5.41
C TYR A 24 -26.26 -21.67 -6.66
N GLU A 25 -26.29 -20.40 -7.02
CA GLU A 25 -25.35 -19.79 -7.96
C GLU A 25 -24.46 -18.80 -7.19
N VAL A 26 -23.19 -18.73 -7.54
CA VAL A 26 -22.23 -17.84 -6.88
C VAL A 26 -21.58 -16.96 -7.92
N ILE A 27 -21.65 -15.64 -7.75
CA ILE A 27 -21.03 -14.66 -8.64
C ILE A 27 -20.15 -13.70 -7.84
N ALA A 28 -19.06 -13.21 -8.48
CA ALA A 28 -18.16 -12.24 -7.88
C ALA A 28 -18.42 -10.83 -8.42
N SER A 29 -18.47 -9.84 -7.53
CA SER A 29 -18.53 -8.42 -7.90
C SER A 29 -17.20 -7.86 -8.43
N LYS A 30 -16.09 -8.57 -8.22
CA LYS A 30 -14.72 -8.15 -8.53
C LYS A 30 -14.32 -6.83 -7.85
N GLY A 31 -14.66 -6.70 -6.57
CA GLY A 31 -14.46 -5.51 -5.75
C GLY A 31 -15.63 -4.53 -5.85
N HIS A 32 -15.35 -3.24 -5.71
CA HIS A 32 -16.37 -2.19 -5.81
C HIS A 32 -16.94 -2.08 -7.23
N VAL A 33 -18.25 -2.24 -7.37
CA VAL A 33 -18.97 -2.13 -8.64
C VAL A 33 -19.26 -0.68 -9.04
N ARG A 34 -19.26 0.24 -8.07
CA ARG A 34 -19.39 1.69 -8.26
C ARG A 34 -18.49 2.44 -7.27
N ASP A 35 -18.03 3.62 -7.65
CA ASP A 35 -17.20 4.50 -6.80
C ASP A 35 -17.48 5.97 -7.15
N LEU A 36 -16.89 6.89 -6.38
CA LEU A 36 -16.88 8.32 -6.69
C LEU A 36 -16.15 8.55 -8.03
N SER A 37 -16.61 9.51 -8.82
CA SER A 37 -16.00 9.85 -10.13
C SER A 37 -14.49 10.04 -10.01
N LYS A 38 -13.71 9.43 -10.94
CA LYS A 38 -12.24 9.56 -10.98
C LYS A 38 -11.77 10.99 -11.36
N PHE A 39 -12.61 11.75 -12.06
CA PHE A 39 -12.23 13.05 -12.64
C PHE A 39 -12.83 14.26 -11.92
N ALA A 40 -13.68 14.04 -10.92
CA ALA A 40 -14.32 15.07 -10.13
C ALA A 40 -14.24 14.72 -8.64
N LEU A 41 -14.56 15.66 -7.75
CA LEU A 41 -14.67 15.38 -6.32
C LEU A 41 -15.64 14.22 -6.06
N GLY A 42 -16.76 14.21 -6.79
CA GLY A 42 -17.76 13.16 -6.71
C GLY A 42 -18.61 13.22 -5.44
N ILE A 43 -18.52 14.30 -4.67
CA ILE A 43 -19.26 14.55 -3.45
C ILE A 43 -19.96 15.89 -3.62
N LYS A 44 -21.28 15.89 -3.50
CA LYS A 44 -22.08 17.11 -3.36
C LYS A 44 -22.03 17.55 -1.91
N ILE A 45 -21.68 18.82 -1.68
CA ILE A 45 -21.53 19.39 -0.33
C ILE A 45 -22.41 20.64 -0.31
N ASP A 46 -23.45 20.60 0.49
CA ASP A 46 -24.42 21.68 0.67
C ASP A 46 -24.97 21.70 2.11
N GLU A 47 -26.01 22.47 2.36
CA GLU A 47 -26.65 22.60 3.68
C GLU A 47 -27.19 21.25 4.22
N THR A 48 -27.56 20.33 3.33
CA THR A 48 -28.06 19.01 3.70
C THR A 48 -26.93 18.03 4.10
N GLY A 49 -25.67 18.37 3.83
CA GLY A 49 -24.49 17.60 4.19
C GLY A 49 -23.68 17.08 2.98
N PHE A 50 -23.10 15.92 3.15
CA PHE A 50 -22.20 15.27 2.18
C PHE A 50 -22.93 14.14 1.46
N THR A 51 -23.22 14.31 0.18
CA THR A 51 -23.94 13.30 -0.62
C THR A 51 -23.03 12.78 -1.72
N PRO A 52 -22.83 11.44 -1.83
CA PRO A 52 -22.00 10.87 -2.88
C PRO A 52 -22.68 10.89 -4.24
N ASN A 53 -21.90 11.18 -5.27
CA ASN A 53 -22.28 10.95 -6.66
C ASN A 53 -21.52 9.73 -7.16
N TYR A 54 -22.06 8.53 -6.91
CA TYR A 54 -21.47 7.27 -7.32
C TYR A 54 -21.70 7.01 -8.81
N VAL A 55 -20.67 6.51 -9.46
CA VAL A 55 -20.70 6.09 -10.87
C VAL A 55 -20.27 4.63 -10.98
N VAL A 56 -20.94 3.86 -11.82
CA VAL A 56 -20.51 2.50 -12.16
C VAL A 56 -19.27 2.58 -13.02
N ASP A 57 -18.21 1.86 -12.66
CA ASP A 57 -16.99 1.80 -13.48
C ASP A 57 -17.31 1.19 -14.84
N LYS A 58 -16.69 1.72 -15.88
CA LYS A 58 -16.92 1.26 -17.27
C LYS A 58 -16.68 -0.23 -17.44
N ASP A 59 -15.66 -0.74 -16.78
CA ASP A 59 -15.23 -2.14 -16.85
C ASP A 59 -16.16 -3.10 -16.09
N HIS A 60 -17.02 -2.57 -15.19
CA HIS A 60 -17.98 -3.34 -14.43
C HIS A 60 -19.42 -3.32 -14.99
N LYS A 61 -19.70 -2.54 -16.02
CA LYS A 61 -21.08 -2.38 -16.55
C LYS A 61 -21.73 -3.69 -16.95
N GLU A 62 -21.02 -4.55 -17.68
CA GLU A 62 -21.56 -5.85 -18.10
C GLU A 62 -21.73 -6.80 -16.92
N LEU A 63 -20.79 -6.78 -15.95
CA LEU A 63 -20.88 -7.56 -14.73
C LEU A 63 -22.09 -7.13 -13.90
N VAL A 64 -22.33 -5.83 -13.75
CA VAL A 64 -23.49 -5.30 -13.02
C VAL A 64 -24.79 -5.74 -13.68
N LYS A 65 -24.91 -5.70 -15.02
CA LYS A 65 -26.06 -6.23 -15.73
C LYS A 65 -26.29 -7.72 -15.42
N GLN A 66 -25.22 -8.52 -15.48
CA GLN A 66 -25.28 -9.94 -15.16
C GLN A 66 -25.75 -10.19 -13.74
N ILE A 67 -25.23 -9.43 -12.76
CA ILE A 67 -25.65 -9.53 -11.35
C ILE A 67 -27.15 -9.24 -11.22
N ILE A 68 -27.62 -8.16 -11.83
CA ILE A 68 -29.04 -7.76 -11.80
C ILE A 68 -29.94 -8.85 -12.44
N GLU A 69 -29.55 -9.40 -13.59
CA GLU A 69 -30.30 -10.45 -14.27
C GLU A 69 -30.37 -11.75 -13.44
N LEU A 70 -29.26 -12.14 -12.82
CA LEU A 70 -29.21 -13.32 -11.95
C LEU A 70 -30.03 -13.12 -10.70
N SER A 71 -29.95 -11.93 -10.07
CA SER A 71 -30.75 -11.60 -8.89
C SER A 71 -32.26 -11.64 -9.18
N LYS A 72 -32.70 -11.15 -10.33
CA LYS A 72 -34.12 -11.23 -10.74
C LYS A 72 -34.62 -12.67 -10.94
N LYS A 73 -33.73 -13.61 -11.28
CA LYS A 73 -34.06 -15.03 -11.48
C LYS A 73 -33.98 -15.84 -10.17
N ALA A 74 -33.35 -15.29 -9.14
CA ALA A 74 -33.21 -15.93 -7.84
C ALA A 74 -34.40 -15.63 -6.95
N SER A 75 -34.82 -16.60 -6.11
CA SER A 75 -35.81 -16.37 -5.05
C SER A 75 -35.21 -15.60 -3.89
N THR A 76 -33.89 -15.74 -3.65
CA THR A 76 -33.16 -15.05 -2.59
C THR A 76 -31.77 -14.70 -3.10
N THR A 77 -31.34 -13.47 -2.87
CA THR A 77 -29.98 -13.01 -3.19
C THR A 77 -29.25 -12.68 -1.89
N TYR A 78 -28.24 -13.48 -1.57
CA TYR A 78 -27.38 -13.29 -0.40
C TYR A 78 -26.18 -12.42 -0.75
N ILE A 79 -25.84 -11.50 0.15
CA ILE A 79 -24.59 -10.74 0.10
C ILE A 79 -23.56 -11.43 1.01
N ALA A 80 -22.44 -11.87 0.45
CA ALA A 80 -21.42 -12.69 1.11
C ALA A 80 -20.01 -12.09 0.98
N THR A 81 -19.93 -10.76 1.05
CA THR A 81 -18.69 -10.00 1.05
C THR A 81 -17.94 -10.14 2.39
N ASP A 82 -16.67 -9.76 2.50
CA ASP A 82 -15.88 -9.83 3.75
C ASP A 82 -16.55 -9.08 4.90
N GLU A 83 -16.23 -9.44 6.13
CA GLU A 83 -16.86 -8.84 7.30
C GLU A 83 -16.22 -7.51 7.73
N ASP A 84 -15.32 -6.94 6.96
CA ASP A 84 -14.78 -5.61 7.23
C ASP A 84 -15.68 -4.50 6.65
N ARG A 85 -15.33 -3.23 6.95
CA ARG A 85 -16.07 -2.05 6.45
C ARG A 85 -16.10 -1.97 4.93
N GLU A 86 -15.02 -2.42 4.28
CA GLU A 86 -14.89 -2.42 2.82
C GLU A 86 -15.87 -3.43 2.20
N GLY A 87 -15.90 -4.66 2.73
CA GLY A 87 -16.85 -5.68 2.29
C GLY A 87 -18.30 -5.27 2.54
N GLU A 88 -18.59 -4.63 3.67
CA GLU A 88 -19.94 -4.11 3.97
C GLU A 88 -20.37 -3.04 2.97
N ALA A 89 -19.47 -2.11 2.61
CA ALA A 89 -19.72 -1.09 1.59
C ALA A 89 -19.88 -1.70 0.18
N ILE A 90 -19.08 -2.71 -0.19
CA ILE A 90 -19.26 -3.45 -1.45
C ILE A 90 -20.65 -4.07 -1.49
N GLY A 91 -21.07 -4.76 -0.42
CA GLY A 91 -22.38 -5.36 -0.30
C GLY A 91 -23.52 -4.34 -0.46
N TYR A 92 -23.43 -3.23 0.24
CA TYR A 92 -24.36 -2.09 0.11
C TYR A 92 -24.42 -1.56 -1.33
N HIS A 93 -23.28 -1.37 -1.98
CA HIS A 93 -23.23 -0.88 -3.36
C HIS A 93 -23.86 -1.85 -4.35
N VAL A 94 -23.68 -3.14 -4.16
CA VAL A 94 -24.31 -4.19 -4.98
C VAL A 94 -25.81 -4.20 -4.77
N ALA A 95 -26.29 -4.19 -3.51
CA ALA A 95 -27.70 -4.17 -3.18
C ALA A 95 -28.40 -2.94 -3.80
N CYS A 96 -27.82 -1.75 -3.68
CA CYS A 96 -28.35 -0.53 -4.30
C CYS A 96 -28.44 -0.61 -5.85
N LEU A 97 -27.54 -1.33 -6.52
CA LEU A 97 -27.56 -1.46 -7.98
C LEU A 97 -28.54 -2.51 -8.47
N ILE A 98 -28.79 -3.55 -7.68
CA ILE A 98 -29.86 -4.53 -7.93
C ILE A 98 -31.24 -3.85 -7.81
N GLY A 99 -31.39 -2.95 -6.83
CA GLY A 99 -32.65 -2.21 -6.56
C GLY A 99 -33.50 -2.89 -5.51
N GLY A 100 -34.61 -2.26 -5.14
CA GLY A 100 -35.47 -2.72 -4.03
C GLY A 100 -34.98 -2.23 -2.67
N GLU A 101 -35.57 -2.77 -1.60
CA GLU A 101 -35.21 -2.43 -0.23
C GLU A 101 -33.98 -3.23 0.22
N LEU A 102 -33.11 -2.62 1.01
CA LEU A 102 -31.84 -3.24 1.45
C LEU A 102 -32.09 -4.50 2.30
N GLU A 103 -33.19 -4.49 3.05
CA GLU A 103 -33.64 -5.60 3.90
C GLU A 103 -33.96 -6.87 3.11
N SER A 104 -34.21 -6.74 1.80
CA SER A 104 -34.44 -7.87 0.89
C SER A 104 -33.18 -8.68 0.57
N TYR A 105 -32.00 -8.19 0.97
CA TYR A 105 -30.70 -8.82 0.69
C TYR A 105 -30.04 -9.33 1.97
N PRO A 106 -30.35 -10.57 2.42
CA PRO A 106 -29.71 -11.15 3.59
C PRO A 106 -28.20 -11.20 3.45
N ARG A 107 -27.51 -10.73 4.48
CA ARG A 107 -26.06 -10.65 4.60
C ARG A 107 -25.54 -11.88 5.35
N ILE A 108 -24.68 -12.66 4.74
CA ILE A 108 -23.97 -13.76 5.40
C ILE A 108 -22.51 -13.37 5.63
N VAL A 109 -21.99 -13.69 6.82
CA VAL A 109 -20.63 -13.37 7.25
C VAL A 109 -19.92 -14.62 7.75
N PHE A 110 -18.62 -14.69 7.49
CA PHE A 110 -17.78 -15.81 7.89
C PHE A 110 -16.32 -15.34 7.99
N HIS A 111 -15.61 -15.86 8.99
CA HIS A 111 -14.19 -15.54 9.22
C HIS A 111 -13.25 -16.47 8.49
N GLU A 112 -13.74 -17.57 7.93
CA GLU A 112 -12.99 -18.57 7.18
C GLU A 112 -13.83 -19.15 6.04
N ILE A 113 -13.18 -19.59 4.97
CA ILE A 113 -13.88 -20.15 3.80
C ILE A 113 -13.73 -21.68 3.83
N THR A 114 -14.51 -22.27 4.75
CA THR A 114 -14.68 -23.72 4.90
C THR A 114 -16.14 -24.09 4.65
N GLN A 115 -16.41 -25.36 4.31
CA GLN A 115 -17.78 -25.80 4.05
C GLN A 115 -18.68 -25.56 5.27
N ASN A 116 -18.22 -25.91 6.47
CA ASN A 116 -18.97 -25.76 7.69
C ASN A 116 -19.30 -24.29 8.01
N ALA A 117 -18.31 -23.39 7.86
CA ALA A 117 -18.51 -21.95 8.11
C ALA A 117 -19.55 -21.36 7.14
N ILE A 118 -19.47 -21.70 5.84
CA ILE A 118 -20.43 -21.22 4.84
C ILE A 118 -21.84 -21.74 5.10
N LEU A 119 -21.99 -23.06 5.36
CA LEU A 119 -23.31 -23.65 5.65
C LEU A 119 -23.93 -23.09 6.94
N ASN A 120 -23.13 -22.81 7.96
CA ASN A 120 -23.61 -22.18 9.19
C ASN A 120 -23.98 -20.71 8.97
N ALA A 121 -23.19 -19.94 8.20
CA ALA A 121 -23.54 -18.56 7.87
C ALA A 121 -24.86 -18.45 7.09
N LEU A 122 -25.18 -19.40 6.23
CA LEU A 122 -26.46 -19.46 5.52
C LEU A 122 -27.65 -19.70 6.42
N LYS A 123 -27.46 -20.31 7.61
CA LYS A 123 -28.55 -20.53 8.61
C LYS A 123 -28.84 -19.28 9.43
N THR A 124 -27.88 -18.38 9.57
CA THR A 124 -27.96 -17.19 10.44
C THR A 124 -27.61 -15.90 9.69
N PRO A 125 -28.36 -15.56 8.63
CA PRO A 125 -28.10 -14.31 7.91
C PRO A 125 -28.49 -13.11 8.78
N ARG A 126 -27.80 -11.98 8.57
CA ARG A 126 -28.13 -10.68 9.18
C ARG A 126 -28.50 -9.64 8.13
N GLN A 127 -28.77 -8.42 8.52
CA GLN A 127 -28.91 -7.28 7.63
C GLN A 127 -27.55 -6.62 7.34
N ILE A 128 -27.50 -5.80 6.28
CA ILE A 128 -26.34 -4.94 6.00
C ILE A 128 -26.18 -3.94 7.15
N ASP A 129 -25.00 -3.87 7.72
CA ASP A 129 -24.67 -2.96 8.81
C ASP A 129 -24.36 -1.55 8.27
N MET A 130 -25.38 -0.68 8.33
CA MET A 130 -25.25 0.69 7.82
C MET A 130 -24.24 1.53 8.60
N SER A 131 -23.93 1.20 9.86
CA SER A 131 -22.90 1.90 10.62
C SER A 131 -21.50 1.64 10.02
N LYS A 132 -21.21 0.39 9.63
CA LYS A 132 -19.99 0.02 8.92
C LYS A 132 -19.92 0.66 7.52
N VAL A 133 -21.05 0.68 6.79
CA VAL A 133 -21.16 1.38 5.49
C VAL A 133 -20.86 2.86 5.64
N ASN A 134 -21.47 3.54 6.63
CA ASN A 134 -21.26 4.95 6.89
C ASN A 134 -19.81 5.26 7.29
N ALA A 135 -19.18 4.40 8.08
CA ALA A 135 -17.76 4.54 8.44
C ALA A 135 -16.84 4.43 7.21
N GLN A 136 -17.13 3.50 6.30
CA GLN A 136 -16.38 3.38 5.04
C GLN A 136 -16.62 4.59 4.13
N GLN A 137 -17.86 5.05 3.99
CA GLN A 137 -18.20 6.27 3.23
C GLN A 137 -17.50 7.50 3.80
N ALA A 138 -17.56 7.70 5.12
CA ALA A 138 -16.88 8.82 5.78
C ALA A 138 -15.37 8.79 5.50
N ARG A 139 -14.74 7.64 5.66
CA ARG A 139 -13.33 7.44 5.29
C ARG A 139 -13.06 7.80 3.84
N ARG A 140 -13.89 7.25 2.93
CA ARG A 140 -13.75 7.50 1.48
C ARG A 140 -13.88 8.97 1.15
N PHE A 141 -14.78 9.70 1.82
CA PHE A 141 -14.98 11.14 1.61
C PHE A 141 -13.80 11.94 2.15
N LEU A 142 -13.35 11.66 3.38
CA LEU A 142 -12.17 12.30 3.97
C LEU A 142 -10.94 12.14 3.06
N ASP A 143 -10.65 10.91 2.65
CA ASP A 143 -9.49 10.62 1.78
C ASP A 143 -9.64 11.27 0.39
N ARG A 144 -10.88 11.35 -0.13
CA ARG A 144 -11.16 12.04 -1.40
C ARG A 144 -11.00 13.55 -1.28
N ILE A 145 -11.52 14.16 -0.24
CA ILE A 145 -11.45 15.61 0.00
C ILE A 145 -9.98 16.03 0.16
N VAL A 146 -9.26 15.36 1.07
CA VAL A 146 -7.82 15.63 1.28
C VAL A 146 -7.03 15.40 0.00
N GLY A 147 -7.18 14.23 -0.60
CA GLY A 147 -6.45 13.85 -1.82
C GLY A 147 -6.71 14.80 -2.98
N PHE A 148 -7.94 15.25 -3.18
CA PHE A 148 -8.30 16.14 -4.30
C PHE A 148 -7.85 17.58 -4.09
N LYS A 149 -8.10 18.14 -2.89
CA LYS A 149 -7.82 19.54 -2.58
C LYS A 149 -6.35 19.77 -2.27
N LEU A 150 -5.78 18.99 -1.35
CA LEU A 150 -4.40 19.19 -0.90
C LEU A 150 -3.37 18.73 -1.94
N SER A 151 -3.58 17.59 -2.60
CA SER A 151 -2.66 17.15 -3.66
C SER A 151 -2.60 18.12 -4.82
N SER A 152 -3.75 18.68 -5.22
CA SER A 152 -3.79 19.71 -6.28
C SER A 152 -3.01 20.96 -5.87
N LEU A 153 -3.13 21.38 -4.61
CA LEU A 153 -2.41 22.54 -4.08
C LEU A 153 -0.89 22.25 -4.08
N ILE A 154 -0.44 21.14 -3.50
CA ILE A 154 0.97 20.76 -3.43
C ILE A 154 1.56 20.60 -4.84
N ALA A 155 0.87 19.90 -5.74
CA ALA A 155 1.32 19.75 -7.12
C ALA A 155 1.40 21.11 -7.87
N SER A 156 0.55 22.06 -7.52
CA SER A 156 0.61 23.41 -8.08
C SER A 156 1.81 24.22 -7.59
N LYS A 157 2.30 23.95 -6.37
CA LYS A 157 3.36 24.72 -5.70
C LYS A 157 4.76 24.10 -5.84
N ILE A 158 4.87 22.77 -5.97
CA ILE A 158 6.15 22.06 -6.09
C ILE A 158 6.30 21.50 -7.51
N THR A 159 5.71 20.33 -7.80
CA THR A 159 5.76 19.69 -9.12
C THR A 159 4.55 18.79 -9.33
N LYS A 160 4.20 18.51 -10.60
CA LYS A 160 3.12 17.58 -10.93
C LYS A 160 3.45 16.17 -10.46
N GLY A 161 2.42 15.41 -10.09
CA GLY A 161 2.53 14.02 -9.67
C GLY A 161 2.65 13.83 -8.15
N LEU A 162 2.99 14.88 -7.39
CA LEU A 162 3.01 14.82 -5.93
C LEU A 162 1.58 14.78 -5.38
N SER A 163 1.41 14.07 -4.28
CA SER A 163 0.14 13.89 -3.60
C SER A 163 0.31 13.95 -2.08
N ALA A 164 -0.75 14.31 -1.38
CA ALA A 164 -0.86 14.20 0.07
C ALA A 164 -2.16 13.50 0.44
N GLY A 165 -2.14 12.81 1.56
CA GLY A 165 -3.27 12.09 2.12
C GLY A 165 -3.04 11.92 3.62
N ARG A 166 -4.09 11.72 4.41
CA ARG A 166 -4.01 11.66 5.87
C ARG A 166 -2.96 10.65 6.37
N VAL A 167 -3.21 9.37 6.17
CA VAL A 167 -2.32 8.29 6.60
C VAL A 167 -0.97 8.36 5.88
N GLN A 168 -0.97 8.67 4.60
CA GLN A 168 0.23 8.82 3.78
C GLN A 168 1.18 9.90 4.33
N SER A 169 0.65 11.08 4.67
CA SER A 169 1.47 12.21 5.11
C SER A 169 2.00 12.00 6.53
N ALA A 170 1.18 11.44 7.43
CA ALA A 170 1.62 11.07 8.77
C ALA A 170 2.73 9.99 8.75
N ALA A 171 2.57 8.97 7.91
CA ALA A 171 3.61 7.95 7.73
C ALA A 171 4.89 8.52 7.13
N LEU A 172 4.78 9.41 6.14
CA LEU A 172 5.94 10.08 5.54
C LEU A 172 6.67 10.98 6.54
N LYS A 173 5.93 11.68 7.40
CA LYS A 173 6.48 12.53 8.48
C LYS A 173 7.39 11.72 9.41
N LEU A 174 6.95 10.52 9.83
CA LEU A 174 7.77 9.62 10.67
C LEU A 174 9.11 9.27 9.99
N VAL A 175 9.08 8.99 8.69
CA VAL A 175 10.31 8.69 7.94
C VAL A 175 11.22 9.93 7.85
N ILE A 176 10.66 11.12 7.59
CA ILE A 176 11.41 12.37 7.50
C ILE A 176 12.03 12.74 8.86
N ASP A 177 11.29 12.58 9.95
CA ASP A 177 11.81 12.87 11.28
C ASP A 177 12.98 11.93 11.63
N ARG A 178 12.87 10.64 11.28
CA ARG A 178 13.99 9.70 11.42
C ARG A 178 15.21 10.11 10.60
N GLU A 179 15.05 10.58 9.38
CA GLU A 179 16.16 11.10 8.57
C GLU A 179 16.76 12.38 9.17
N ARG A 180 15.94 13.24 9.79
CA ARG A 180 16.40 14.43 10.51
C ARG A 180 17.20 14.05 11.76
N GLU A 181 16.70 13.08 12.54
CA GLU A 181 17.42 12.52 13.70
C GLU A 181 18.79 11.98 13.29
N ILE A 182 18.85 11.18 12.21
CA ILE A 182 20.10 10.61 11.68
C ILE A 182 21.08 11.72 11.26
N LYS A 183 20.58 12.75 10.53
CA LYS A 183 21.41 13.85 10.07
C LYS A 183 21.93 14.75 11.20
N ALA A 184 21.13 14.91 12.27
CA ALA A 184 21.48 15.71 13.44
C ALA A 184 22.36 14.98 14.44
N PHE A 185 22.47 13.65 14.31
CA PHE A 185 23.20 12.82 15.25
C PHE A 185 24.70 13.13 15.23
N LYS A 186 25.25 13.29 16.43
CA LYS A 186 26.69 13.48 16.64
C LYS A 186 27.24 12.24 17.34
N PRO A 187 28.12 11.47 16.67
CA PRO A 187 28.75 10.31 17.31
C PRO A 187 29.53 10.71 18.57
N LEU A 188 29.35 9.95 19.63
CA LEU A 188 30.09 10.10 20.88
C LEU A 188 30.96 8.87 21.07
N THR A 189 32.26 9.06 21.28
CA THR A 189 33.16 7.98 21.68
C THR A 189 33.09 7.80 23.20
N TYR A 190 32.88 6.57 23.66
CA TYR A 190 32.92 6.20 25.06
C TYR A 190 33.71 4.92 25.24
N PHE A 191 34.09 4.62 26.50
CA PHE A 191 34.93 3.48 26.83
C PHE A 191 34.19 2.55 27.80
N THR A 192 34.40 1.24 27.62
CA THR A 192 34.05 0.23 28.61
C THR A 192 35.33 -0.39 29.15
N LEU A 193 35.27 -0.84 30.40
CA LEU A 193 36.36 -1.63 31.02
C LEU A 193 35.81 -3.03 31.21
N ASP A 194 36.37 -3.98 30.46
CA ASP A 194 35.95 -5.37 30.45
C ASP A 194 37.06 -6.23 31.03
N ALA A 195 36.75 -6.90 32.16
CA ALA A 195 37.65 -7.75 32.91
C ALA A 195 37.42 -9.22 32.57
N TYR A 196 38.49 -9.94 32.43
CA TYR A 196 38.52 -11.38 32.22
C TYR A 196 39.12 -12.04 33.45
N PHE A 197 38.38 -12.91 34.11
CA PHE A 197 38.79 -13.60 35.28
C PHE A 197 38.88 -15.12 35.05
N GLU A 198 39.76 -15.79 35.77
CA GLU A 198 39.82 -17.26 35.83
C GLU A 198 38.69 -17.81 36.76
N PRO A 199 37.93 -18.88 36.37
CA PRO A 199 37.96 -19.61 35.08
C PRO A 199 36.94 -19.02 34.10
N HIS A 200 37.38 -18.31 33.05
CA HIS A 200 36.56 -17.86 31.90
C HIS A 200 35.34 -17.00 32.28
N LEU A 201 35.47 -16.06 33.23
CA LEU A 201 34.42 -15.11 33.55
C LEU A 201 34.74 -13.74 32.95
N GLU A 202 33.91 -13.31 31.97
CA GLU A 202 33.96 -11.97 31.42
C GLU A 202 32.97 -11.07 32.13
N ALA A 203 33.43 -9.94 32.68
CA ALA A 203 32.61 -9.01 33.41
C ALA A 203 32.95 -7.56 33.08
N GLN A 204 31.96 -6.69 33.06
CA GLN A 204 32.09 -5.28 32.72
C GLN A 204 32.06 -4.42 33.99
N LEU A 205 32.88 -3.38 34.06
CA LEU A 205 32.89 -2.43 35.18
C LEU A 205 31.54 -1.71 35.28
N ILE A 206 30.93 -1.76 36.45
CA ILE A 206 29.63 -1.13 36.76
C ILE A 206 29.70 -0.06 37.83
N SER A 207 30.75 -0.07 38.66
CA SER A 207 31.01 0.99 39.64
C SER A 207 32.50 1.22 39.87
N TYR A 208 32.89 2.45 40.22
CA TYR A 208 34.25 2.83 40.52
C TYR A 208 34.27 3.84 41.68
N LYS A 209 35.05 3.55 42.74
CA LYS A 209 35.14 4.34 44.00
C LYS A 209 33.75 4.69 44.55
N GLY A 210 32.84 3.69 44.59
CA GLY A 210 31.47 3.82 45.10
C GLY A 210 30.46 4.50 44.16
N ASN A 211 30.92 5.03 43.02
CA ASN A 211 30.05 5.67 42.04
C ASN A 211 29.64 4.68 40.93
N LYS A 212 28.34 4.52 40.72
CA LYS A 212 27.82 3.70 39.60
C LYS A 212 28.18 4.36 38.28
N LEU A 213 28.72 3.58 37.36
CA LEU A 213 29.00 4.00 36.00
C LEU A 213 27.82 3.58 35.10
N LYS A 214 27.18 4.56 34.48
CA LYS A 214 26.17 4.27 33.44
C LYS A 214 26.87 4.02 32.11
N ALA A 215 26.20 3.27 31.27
CA ALA A 215 26.65 3.11 29.89
C ALA A 215 26.91 4.49 29.24
N GLN A 216 28.02 4.64 28.54
CA GLN A 216 28.42 5.84 27.79
C GLN A 216 28.83 7.06 28.64
N GLU A 217 29.01 6.92 29.99
CA GLU A 217 29.48 8.05 30.81
C GLU A 217 31.01 8.22 30.79
N LEU A 218 31.75 7.16 30.53
CA LEU A 218 33.21 7.22 30.45
C LEU A 218 33.67 7.65 29.08
N ILE A 219 33.76 8.96 28.83
CA ILE A 219 34.09 9.57 27.53
C ILE A 219 35.55 9.99 27.38
N ASP A 220 36.31 10.04 28.48
CA ASP A 220 37.73 10.42 28.48
C ASP A 220 38.63 9.19 28.44
N LYS A 221 39.43 9.07 27.35
CA LYS A 221 40.37 7.98 27.18
C LYS A 221 41.45 7.93 28.29
N LYS A 222 41.95 9.09 28.73
CA LYS A 222 42.98 9.15 29.78
C LYS A 222 42.42 8.63 31.10
N LYS A 223 41.22 9.10 31.46
CA LYS A 223 40.52 8.64 32.68
C LYS A 223 40.21 7.13 32.62
N ALA A 224 39.80 6.61 31.46
CA ALA A 224 39.60 5.17 31.29
C ALA A 224 40.89 4.38 31.52
N GLN A 225 42.01 4.89 31.01
CA GLN A 225 43.32 4.25 31.21
C GLN A 225 43.82 4.35 32.67
N GLU A 226 43.59 5.47 33.33
CA GLU A 226 43.93 5.65 34.77
C GLU A 226 43.14 4.66 35.61
N ILE A 227 41.82 4.57 35.41
CA ILE A 227 40.96 3.62 36.11
C ILE A 227 41.45 2.18 35.87
N LYS A 228 41.76 1.84 34.61
CA LYS A 228 42.29 0.53 34.25
C LYS A 228 43.57 0.22 35.06
N ASN A 229 44.54 1.12 35.02
CA ASN A 229 45.84 0.94 35.70
C ASN A 229 45.74 0.82 37.25
N GLU A 230 44.72 1.49 37.85
CA GLU A 230 44.44 1.33 39.28
C GLU A 230 43.80 -0.04 39.54
N LEU A 231 42.82 -0.45 38.76
CA LEU A 231 42.09 -1.69 38.98
C LEU A 231 42.92 -2.95 38.66
N GLU A 232 43.88 -2.89 37.72
CA GLU A 232 44.78 -4.02 37.45
C GLU A 232 45.63 -4.48 38.65
N LYS A 233 45.79 -3.59 39.65
CA LYS A 233 46.60 -3.87 40.86
C LYS A 233 45.76 -4.40 42.03
N GLU A 234 44.47 -4.47 41.89
CA GLU A 234 43.53 -4.85 42.94
C GLU A 234 43.40 -6.37 43.08
N SER A 235 43.00 -6.81 44.25
CA SER A 235 42.58 -8.19 44.53
C SER A 235 41.07 -8.30 44.44
N TYR A 236 40.58 -9.37 43.84
CA TYR A 236 39.18 -9.52 43.50
C TYR A 236 38.53 -10.67 44.27
N THR A 237 37.28 -10.45 44.67
CA THR A 237 36.42 -11.47 45.27
C THR A 237 35.04 -11.46 44.63
N ILE A 238 34.35 -12.56 44.67
CA ILE A 238 32.96 -12.66 44.22
C ILE A 238 32.05 -12.10 45.32
N SER A 239 31.50 -10.90 45.09
CA SER A 239 30.69 -10.22 46.12
C SER A 239 29.25 -10.70 46.16
N SER A 240 28.68 -11.12 45.02
CA SER A 240 27.32 -11.67 44.96
C SER A 240 27.06 -12.53 43.77
N ILE A 241 26.20 -13.54 43.92
CA ILE A 241 25.69 -14.41 42.86
C ILE A 241 24.17 -14.45 42.96
N ILE A 242 23.50 -13.82 42.03
CA ILE A 242 22.02 -13.77 41.97
C ILE A 242 21.51 -14.64 40.85
N LYS A 243 20.77 -15.69 41.18
CA LYS A 243 20.04 -16.53 40.22
C LYS A 243 18.56 -16.22 40.29
N LYS A 244 17.95 -15.95 39.14
CA LYS A 244 16.50 -15.66 39.02
C LYS A 244 15.90 -16.47 37.90
N SER A 245 14.83 -17.17 38.21
CA SER A 245 13.99 -17.80 37.16
C SER A 245 13.11 -16.75 36.49
N LYS A 246 13.13 -16.71 35.19
CA LYS A 246 12.36 -15.76 34.36
C LYS A 246 11.57 -16.51 33.29
N LYS A 247 10.26 -16.33 33.31
CA LYS A 247 9.40 -16.83 32.23
C LYS A 247 9.51 -15.94 30.99
N SER A 248 9.61 -16.55 29.81
CA SER A 248 9.42 -15.90 28.52
C SER A 248 8.02 -16.26 28.03
N PRO A 249 7.07 -15.30 28.04
CA PRO A 249 5.69 -15.58 27.69
C PRO A 249 5.55 -15.92 26.22
N THR A 250 4.57 -16.76 25.89
CA THR A 250 4.24 -17.09 24.51
C THR A 250 3.81 -15.85 23.73
N PRO A 251 4.24 -15.73 22.48
CA PRO A 251 3.77 -14.66 21.63
C PRO A 251 2.28 -14.87 21.26
N PRO A 252 1.46 -13.81 21.14
CA PRO A 252 0.06 -13.93 20.72
C PRO A 252 -0.05 -14.45 19.28
N PRO A 253 -1.21 -14.96 18.86
CA PRO A 253 -1.47 -15.26 17.45
C PRO A 253 -1.31 -14.01 16.59
N PHE A 254 -1.29 -14.16 15.27
CA PHE A 254 -1.08 -13.02 14.39
C PHE A 254 -2.31 -12.13 14.23
N MET A 255 -2.06 -10.83 14.25
CA MET A 255 -2.85 -9.79 13.59
C MET A 255 -2.19 -9.42 12.27
N THR A 256 -2.86 -8.63 11.44
CA THR A 256 -2.30 -8.16 10.15
C THR A 256 -0.92 -7.52 10.31
N SER A 257 -0.77 -6.61 11.25
CA SER A 257 0.49 -5.88 11.50
C SER A 257 1.62 -6.82 11.93
N THR A 258 1.35 -7.72 12.87
CA THR A 258 2.36 -8.65 13.40
C THR A 258 2.71 -9.75 12.39
N LEU A 259 1.77 -10.16 11.53
CA LEU A 259 2.04 -11.06 10.41
C LEU A 259 2.98 -10.39 9.40
N GLN A 260 2.70 -9.15 9.00
CA GLN A 260 3.54 -8.40 8.07
C GLN A 260 4.96 -8.19 8.64
N GLN A 261 5.07 -7.85 9.93
CA GLN A 261 6.36 -7.70 10.63
C GLN A 261 7.15 -9.01 10.63
N SER A 262 6.53 -10.11 11.03
CA SER A 262 7.20 -11.42 11.12
C SER A 262 7.56 -11.98 9.75
N ALA A 263 6.68 -11.84 8.74
CA ALA A 263 6.96 -12.25 7.37
C ALA A 263 8.11 -11.44 6.75
N SER A 264 8.19 -10.15 7.05
CA SER A 264 9.31 -9.31 6.59
C SER A 264 10.63 -9.71 7.25
N SER A 265 10.63 -9.95 8.56
CA SER A 265 11.84 -10.30 9.30
C SER A 265 12.35 -11.70 8.95
N LEU A 266 11.48 -12.70 9.00
CA LEU A 266 11.83 -14.12 8.89
C LEU A 266 11.85 -14.65 7.45
N LEU A 267 10.95 -14.17 6.59
CA LEU A 267 10.80 -14.65 5.21
C LEU A 267 11.31 -13.66 4.17
N GLY A 268 11.61 -12.41 4.56
CA GLY A 268 12.00 -11.35 3.64
C GLY A 268 10.88 -10.88 2.70
N PHE A 269 9.61 -11.09 3.08
CA PHE A 269 8.47 -10.67 2.29
C PHE A 269 8.10 -9.21 2.56
N SER A 270 7.83 -8.43 1.51
CA SER A 270 7.24 -7.11 1.69
C SER A 270 5.82 -7.22 2.25
N PRO A 271 5.29 -6.17 2.90
CA PRO A 271 3.91 -6.15 3.39
C PRO A 271 2.89 -6.45 2.29
N THR A 272 3.06 -5.88 1.10
CA THR A 272 2.19 -6.14 -0.05
C THR A 272 2.23 -7.59 -0.49
N LYS A 273 3.42 -8.21 -0.57
CA LYS A 273 3.57 -9.62 -0.90
C LYS A 273 2.93 -10.51 0.15
N THR A 274 3.15 -10.21 1.42
CA THR A 274 2.55 -10.93 2.55
C THR A 274 1.03 -10.95 2.44
N MET A 275 0.41 -9.77 2.24
CA MET A 275 -1.05 -9.68 2.11
C MET A 275 -1.58 -10.36 0.85
N SER A 276 -0.87 -10.29 -0.27
CA SER A 276 -1.28 -11.00 -1.50
C SER A 276 -1.27 -12.52 -1.33
N ILE A 277 -0.29 -13.07 -0.61
CA ILE A 277 -0.24 -14.51 -0.32
C ILE A 277 -1.32 -14.88 0.71
N ALA A 278 -1.47 -14.11 1.78
CA ALA A 278 -2.50 -14.34 2.79
C ALA A 278 -3.92 -14.33 2.19
N GLN A 279 -4.19 -13.40 1.25
CA GLN A 279 -5.45 -13.35 0.51
C GLN A 279 -5.74 -14.68 -0.22
N LYS A 280 -4.75 -15.26 -0.89
CA LYS A 280 -4.90 -16.55 -1.58
C LYS A 280 -5.15 -17.69 -0.61
N LEU A 281 -4.42 -17.73 0.51
CA LEU A 281 -4.60 -18.75 1.55
C LEU A 281 -5.99 -18.67 2.19
N TYR A 282 -6.55 -17.48 2.30
CA TYR A 282 -7.91 -17.26 2.79
C TYR A 282 -8.98 -17.62 1.75
N GLU A 283 -8.85 -17.15 0.49
CA GLU A 283 -9.88 -17.31 -0.55
C GLU A 283 -10.03 -18.73 -1.05
N GLY A 284 -8.98 -19.55 -0.91
CA GLY A 284 -9.00 -20.98 -1.24
C GLY A 284 -7.80 -21.42 -2.03
N VAL A 285 -7.22 -22.48 -1.56
CA VAL A 285 -6.12 -23.24 -2.18
C VAL A 285 -6.50 -24.71 -2.25
N ALA A 286 -5.81 -25.46 -3.12
CA ALA A 286 -5.95 -26.90 -3.13
C ALA A 286 -5.41 -27.51 -1.83
N THR A 287 -6.11 -28.50 -1.30
CA THR A 287 -5.72 -29.28 -0.11
C THR A 287 -6.08 -30.75 -0.33
N PRO A 288 -5.62 -31.68 0.50
CA PRO A 288 -6.08 -33.07 0.45
C PRO A 288 -7.59 -33.23 0.59
N GLN A 289 -8.27 -32.26 1.19
CA GLN A 289 -9.73 -32.27 1.44
C GLN A 289 -10.53 -31.52 0.35
N GLY A 290 -9.86 -31.06 -0.72
CA GLY A 290 -10.45 -30.23 -1.77
C GLY A 290 -9.98 -28.78 -1.71
N VAL A 291 -10.63 -27.91 -2.45
CA VAL A 291 -10.29 -26.46 -2.47
C VAL A 291 -11.00 -25.75 -1.32
N MET A 292 -10.24 -25.13 -0.43
CA MET A 292 -10.78 -24.41 0.73
C MET A 292 -9.81 -23.33 1.21
N GLY A 293 -10.31 -22.40 2.02
CA GLY A 293 -9.46 -21.45 2.75
C GLY A 293 -8.70 -22.17 3.86
N VAL A 294 -7.39 -21.95 3.95
CA VAL A 294 -6.55 -22.61 4.96
C VAL A 294 -6.15 -21.70 6.11
N ILE A 295 -6.49 -20.41 6.04
CA ILE A 295 -6.37 -19.44 7.15
C ILE A 295 -7.66 -18.66 7.34
N THR A 296 -7.84 -18.10 8.54
CA THR A 296 -8.89 -17.12 8.83
C THR A 296 -8.63 -15.79 8.12
N TYR A 297 -9.58 -14.88 8.15
CA TYR A 297 -9.51 -13.58 7.50
C TYR A 297 -8.26 -12.79 7.94
N MET A 298 -7.45 -12.39 6.98
CA MET A 298 -6.12 -11.82 7.22
C MET A 298 -6.10 -10.32 7.51
N ARG A 299 -7.21 -9.60 7.35
CA ARG A 299 -7.32 -8.18 7.71
C ARG A 299 -8.01 -8.04 9.06
N THR A 300 -7.25 -8.24 10.12
CA THR A 300 -7.75 -8.21 11.49
C THR A 300 -6.74 -7.56 12.43
N ASP A 301 -7.23 -6.86 13.43
CA ASP A 301 -6.49 -6.37 14.60
C ASP A 301 -6.92 -7.10 15.89
N SER A 302 -7.73 -8.14 15.74
CA SER A 302 -8.18 -8.99 16.83
C SER A 302 -7.17 -10.09 17.17
N LEU A 303 -7.14 -10.46 18.45
CA LEU A 303 -6.38 -11.61 18.98
C LEU A 303 -7.31 -12.73 19.46
N ASN A 304 -8.62 -12.58 19.25
CA ASN A 304 -9.60 -13.58 19.66
C ASN A 304 -9.44 -14.87 18.84
N ILE A 305 -9.72 -15.99 19.46
CA ILE A 305 -9.66 -17.32 18.82
C ILE A 305 -10.95 -18.02 19.13
N ALA A 306 -11.57 -18.63 18.14
CA ALA A 306 -12.78 -19.45 18.33
C ALA A 306 -12.49 -20.60 19.30
N LYS A 307 -13.52 -20.96 20.09
CA LYS A 307 -13.41 -21.97 21.14
C LYS A 307 -12.99 -23.32 20.57
N GLU A 308 -13.58 -23.72 19.46
CA GLU A 308 -13.30 -24.97 18.77
C GLU A 308 -11.83 -25.04 18.33
N ALA A 309 -11.29 -23.95 17.77
CA ALA A 309 -9.91 -23.88 17.35
C ALA A 309 -8.92 -23.92 18.54
N LEU A 310 -9.32 -23.36 19.70
CA LEU A 310 -8.54 -23.49 20.94
C LEU A 310 -8.48 -24.93 21.42
N GLU A 311 -9.63 -25.65 21.42
CA GLU A 311 -9.71 -27.04 21.83
C GLU A 311 -8.87 -27.93 20.91
N GLU A 312 -9.03 -27.82 19.59
CA GLU A 312 -8.20 -28.55 18.60
C GLU A 312 -6.70 -28.31 18.79
N ALA A 313 -6.29 -27.06 19.00
CA ALA A 313 -4.88 -26.71 19.21
C ALA A 313 -4.34 -27.35 20.50
N ARG A 314 -5.12 -27.35 21.58
CA ARG A 314 -4.73 -27.92 22.86
C ARG A 314 -4.61 -29.43 22.80
N ASP A 315 -5.53 -30.12 22.12
CA ASP A 315 -5.49 -31.55 21.90
C ASP A 315 -4.24 -31.95 21.10
N LYS A 316 -3.93 -31.17 20.05
CA LYS A 316 -2.72 -31.40 19.26
C LYS A 316 -1.44 -31.18 20.10
N ILE A 317 -1.38 -30.12 20.90
CA ILE A 317 -0.22 -29.87 21.77
C ILE A 317 -0.04 -31.03 22.75
N LEU A 318 -1.11 -31.51 23.36
CA LEU A 318 -1.06 -32.64 24.29
C LEU A 318 -0.57 -33.91 23.60
N LYS A 319 -1.07 -34.18 22.40
CA LYS A 319 -0.73 -35.39 21.62
C LYS A 319 0.72 -35.36 21.13
N ASP A 320 1.18 -34.26 20.57
CA ASP A 320 2.47 -34.19 19.86
C ASP A 320 3.65 -33.82 20.76
N TYR A 321 3.39 -33.08 21.85
CA TYR A 321 4.44 -32.52 22.72
C TYR A 321 4.31 -32.97 24.18
N GLY A 322 3.16 -33.48 24.58
CA GLY A 322 2.93 -33.95 25.95
C GLY A 322 2.40 -32.87 26.91
N LYS A 323 2.09 -33.35 28.14
CA LYS A 323 1.42 -32.54 29.16
C LYS A 323 2.23 -31.33 29.64
N ASP A 324 3.56 -31.43 29.64
CA ASP A 324 4.43 -30.35 30.14
C ASP A 324 4.39 -29.11 29.25
N TYR A 325 4.07 -29.27 27.94
CA TYR A 325 3.95 -28.18 26.98
C TYR A 325 2.55 -27.58 26.95
N LEU A 326 1.58 -28.19 27.63
CA LEU A 326 0.19 -27.72 27.64
C LEU A 326 -0.08 -26.93 28.91
N PRO A 327 -0.38 -25.61 28.86
CA PRO A 327 -0.77 -24.83 30.03
C PRO A 327 -2.12 -25.31 30.58
N PRO A 328 -2.37 -25.21 31.92
CA PRO A 328 -3.60 -25.70 32.55
C PRO A 328 -4.87 -25.10 31.95
N LYS A 329 -4.80 -23.85 31.52
CA LYS A 329 -5.91 -23.10 30.87
C LYS A 329 -5.47 -22.62 29.50
N ALA A 330 -6.43 -22.49 28.58
CA ALA A 330 -6.20 -21.84 27.30
C ALA A 330 -5.69 -20.40 27.52
N LYS A 331 -4.72 -19.99 26.71
CA LYS A 331 -4.18 -18.62 26.79
C LYS A 331 -5.11 -17.69 26.02
N VAL A 332 -5.51 -16.62 26.69
CA VAL A 332 -6.33 -15.54 26.13
C VAL A 332 -5.45 -14.29 25.98
N TYR A 333 -5.56 -13.65 24.85
CA TYR A 333 -4.80 -12.43 24.53
C TYR A 333 -5.77 -11.28 24.31
N SER A 334 -5.41 -10.09 24.80
CA SER A 334 -6.17 -8.87 24.55
C SER A 334 -5.37 -7.93 23.64
N SER A 335 -6.03 -7.33 22.69
CA SER A 335 -5.48 -6.24 21.91
C SER A 335 -5.33 -4.99 22.78
N LYS A 336 -4.23 -4.23 22.60
CA LYS A 336 -4.05 -2.93 23.26
C LYS A 336 -4.99 -1.87 22.71
N ASN A 337 -5.48 -2.05 21.49
CA ASN A 337 -6.50 -1.18 20.89
C ASN A 337 -7.86 -1.51 21.51
N LYS A 338 -8.35 -0.60 22.35
CA LYS A 338 -9.69 -0.70 22.98
C LYS A 338 -10.83 -0.80 21.95
N ASN A 339 -10.57 -0.40 20.71
CA ASN A 339 -11.52 -0.41 19.59
C ASN A 339 -11.22 -1.52 18.57
N ALA A 340 -10.41 -2.55 18.95
CA ALA A 340 -10.27 -3.74 18.12
C ALA A 340 -11.66 -4.30 17.83
N GLN A 341 -11.94 -4.63 16.57
CA GLN A 341 -13.22 -5.19 16.18
C GLN A 341 -13.35 -6.58 16.84
N GLU A 342 -14.01 -6.63 18.00
CA GLU A 342 -14.16 -7.85 18.81
C GLU A 342 -14.83 -9.00 18.05
N ALA A 343 -15.55 -8.67 16.95
CA ALA A 343 -16.17 -9.63 16.09
C ALA A 343 -15.19 -10.46 15.23
N HIS A 344 -13.95 -10.00 15.05
CA HIS A 344 -12.97 -10.71 14.21
C HIS A 344 -12.13 -11.68 15.03
N GLU A 345 -11.64 -12.73 14.35
CA GLU A 345 -10.63 -13.63 14.89
C GLU A 345 -9.21 -13.20 14.53
N ALA A 346 -8.23 -13.72 15.28
CA ALA A 346 -6.81 -13.67 14.91
C ALA A 346 -6.56 -14.49 13.64
N ILE A 347 -5.43 -14.20 12.98
CA ILE A 347 -4.98 -14.98 11.81
C ILE A 347 -4.44 -16.33 12.29
N ARG A 348 -5.14 -17.40 11.95
CA ARG A 348 -4.84 -18.78 12.33
C ARG A 348 -5.13 -19.76 11.18
N PRO A 349 -4.64 -21.00 11.23
CA PRO A 349 -5.11 -22.07 10.35
C PRO A 349 -6.61 -22.30 10.56
N THR A 350 -7.34 -22.62 9.49
CA THR A 350 -8.77 -23.00 9.57
C THR A 350 -8.94 -24.38 10.19
N SER A 351 -7.94 -25.24 10.08
CA SER A 351 -7.88 -26.55 10.73
C SER A 351 -6.45 -26.89 11.12
N ILE A 352 -6.28 -27.35 12.33
CA ILE A 352 -4.97 -27.76 12.86
C ILE A 352 -4.46 -29.09 12.24
N ILE A 353 -5.36 -29.85 11.62
CA ILE A 353 -5.03 -31.10 10.91
C ILE A 353 -4.27 -30.82 9.62
N LEU A 354 -4.48 -29.66 9.03
CA LEU A 354 -3.76 -29.22 7.83
C LEU A 354 -2.34 -28.78 8.17
N GLU A 355 -1.50 -29.72 8.57
CA GLU A 355 -0.10 -29.45 8.86
C GLU A 355 0.65 -28.94 7.63
N PRO A 356 1.68 -28.10 7.80
CA PRO A 356 2.46 -27.59 6.68
C PRO A 356 3.02 -28.70 5.77
N ASN A 357 3.41 -29.83 6.32
CA ASN A 357 3.89 -30.97 5.55
C ASN A 357 2.80 -31.61 4.67
N ALA A 358 1.56 -31.66 5.15
CA ALA A 358 0.43 -32.16 4.36
C ALA A 358 0.06 -31.26 3.18
N LEU A 359 0.44 -29.98 3.23
CA LEU A 359 0.18 -29.01 2.18
C LEU A 359 1.37 -28.77 1.23
N LYS A 360 2.49 -29.46 1.42
CA LYS A 360 3.73 -29.24 0.66
C LYS A 360 3.55 -29.38 -0.86
N ASP A 361 2.76 -30.36 -1.28
CA ASP A 361 2.54 -30.65 -2.70
C ASP A 361 1.39 -29.81 -3.32
N TYR A 362 0.65 -29.09 -2.49
CA TYR A 362 -0.52 -28.30 -2.87
C TYR A 362 -0.22 -26.79 -2.93
N LEU A 363 0.69 -26.31 -2.08
CA LEU A 363 1.02 -24.90 -1.97
C LEU A 363 2.31 -24.56 -2.71
N LYS A 364 2.37 -23.37 -3.31
CA LYS A 364 3.62 -22.84 -3.83
C LYS A 364 4.61 -22.60 -2.68
N PRO A 365 5.93 -22.61 -2.93
CA PRO A 365 6.94 -22.47 -1.88
C PRO A 365 6.74 -21.24 -0.98
N GLU A 366 6.32 -20.11 -1.54
CA GLU A 366 6.07 -18.87 -0.79
C GLU A 366 4.78 -18.95 0.02
N GLU A 367 3.73 -19.56 -0.51
CA GLU A 367 2.46 -19.82 0.17
C GLU A 367 2.69 -20.76 1.36
N LEU A 368 3.45 -21.84 1.15
CA LEU A 368 3.83 -22.78 2.21
C LEU A 368 4.64 -22.11 3.33
N LYS A 369 5.60 -21.26 2.98
CA LYS A 369 6.40 -20.52 3.98
C LYS A 369 5.51 -19.64 4.86
N LEU A 370 4.59 -18.87 4.26
CA LEU A 370 3.70 -17.98 5.01
C LEU A 370 2.71 -18.80 5.85
N TYR A 371 2.13 -19.87 5.29
CA TYR A 371 1.25 -20.77 6.02
C TYR A 371 1.96 -21.41 7.22
N THR A 372 3.19 -21.92 7.01
CA THR A 372 4.01 -22.50 8.09
C THR A 372 4.26 -21.50 9.21
N LEU A 373 4.52 -20.22 8.87
CA LEU A 373 4.71 -19.16 9.85
C LEU A 373 3.43 -18.94 10.69
N ILE A 374 2.27 -18.90 10.03
CA ILE A 374 0.97 -18.72 10.70
C ILE A 374 0.65 -19.93 11.58
N TYR A 375 0.82 -21.13 11.06
CA TYR A 375 0.56 -22.39 11.75
C TYR A 375 1.39 -22.52 13.04
N LYS A 376 2.71 -22.37 12.90
CA LYS A 376 3.64 -22.45 14.04
C LYS A 376 3.33 -21.38 15.11
N ARG A 377 3.02 -20.16 14.69
CA ARG A 377 2.70 -19.06 15.61
C ARG A 377 1.41 -19.33 16.37
N PHE A 378 0.39 -19.86 15.72
CA PHE A 378 -0.87 -20.21 16.34
C PHE A 378 -0.69 -21.29 17.41
N LEU A 379 -0.05 -22.42 17.10
CA LEU A 379 0.26 -23.45 18.08
C LEU A 379 1.11 -22.92 19.24
N ALA A 380 2.19 -22.22 18.93
CA ALA A 380 3.08 -21.64 19.94
C ALA A 380 2.33 -20.71 20.90
N SER A 381 1.31 -19.99 20.42
CA SER A 381 0.50 -19.11 21.26
C SER A 381 -0.25 -19.87 22.35
N GLN A 382 -0.57 -21.14 22.17
CA GLN A 382 -1.30 -21.98 23.12
C GLN A 382 -0.41 -22.93 23.91
N MET A 383 0.92 -22.87 23.72
CA MET A 383 1.88 -23.67 24.47
C MET A 383 2.27 -23.04 25.81
N GLN A 384 3.02 -23.81 26.62
CA GLN A 384 3.61 -23.34 27.87
C GLN A 384 4.71 -22.32 27.61
N ASP A 385 4.88 -21.37 28.53
CA ASP A 385 5.96 -20.38 28.49
C ASP A 385 7.33 -21.07 28.54
N ALA A 386 8.33 -20.50 27.90
CA ALA A 386 9.70 -20.91 28.09
C ALA A 386 10.23 -20.39 29.43
N LEU A 387 11.12 -21.15 30.05
CA LEU A 387 11.69 -20.84 31.32
C LEU A 387 13.20 -20.67 31.20
N PHE A 388 13.70 -19.53 31.62
CA PHE A 388 15.13 -19.25 31.69
C PHE A 388 15.59 -19.04 33.15
N GLU A 389 16.81 -19.49 33.46
CA GLU A 389 17.55 -19.00 34.59
C GLU A 389 18.45 -17.85 34.13
N SER A 390 18.31 -16.69 34.70
CA SER A 390 19.28 -15.59 34.55
C SER A 390 20.19 -15.58 35.75
N GLN A 391 21.49 -15.59 35.50
CA GLN A 391 22.52 -15.49 36.56
C GLN A 391 23.24 -14.15 36.42
N SER A 392 23.45 -13.48 37.53
CA SER A 392 24.26 -12.28 37.63
C SER A 392 25.32 -12.48 38.68
N VAL A 393 26.57 -12.32 38.30
CA VAL A 393 27.73 -12.41 39.21
C VAL A 393 28.35 -11.03 39.32
N VAL A 394 28.58 -10.56 40.52
CA VAL A 394 29.33 -9.34 40.78
C VAL A 394 30.68 -9.72 41.38
N VAL A 395 31.75 -9.26 40.76
CA VAL A 395 33.12 -9.36 41.24
C VAL A 395 33.51 -7.99 41.73
N ALA A 396 34.01 -7.91 42.95
CA ALA A 396 34.35 -6.65 43.60
C ALA A 396 35.82 -6.62 44.03
N CYS A 397 36.40 -5.43 44.02
CA CYS A 397 37.64 -5.05 44.69
C CYS A 397 37.37 -3.78 45.50
N GLU A 398 38.38 -3.28 46.21
CA GLU A 398 38.24 -2.06 47.04
C GLU A 398 37.74 -0.86 46.24
N LYS A 399 38.20 -0.71 44.98
CA LYS A 399 37.91 0.46 44.15
C LYS A 399 36.84 0.27 43.12
N GLY A 400 36.39 -0.96 42.83
CA GLY A 400 35.45 -1.17 41.72
C GLY A 400 34.67 -2.47 41.79
N GLU A 401 33.54 -2.47 41.06
CA GLU A 401 32.70 -3.65 40.89
C GLU A 401 32.51 -3.96 39.41
N PHE A 402 32.64 -5.22 39.03
CA PHE A 402 32.42 -5.75 37.72
C PHE A 402 31.22 -6.71 37.72
N LYS A 403 30.42 -6.67 36.68
CA LYS A 403 29.22 -7.51 36.55
C LYS A 403 29.29 -8.41 35.33
N ALA A 404 29.12 -9.70 35.57
CA ALA A 404 28.85 -10.68 34.53
C ALA A 404 27.40 -11.08 34.53
N SER A 405 26.81 -11.32 33.34
CA SER A 405 25.45 -11.79 33.21
C SER A 405 25.41 -13.01 32.32
N GLY A 406 24.73 -14.05 32.80
CA GLY A 406 24.51 -15.29 32.08
C GLY A 406 23.02 -15.61 31.97
N ARG A 407 22.70 -16.50 31.02
CA ARG A 407 21.35 -17.01 30.81
C ARG A 407 21.42 -18.48 30.38
N LYS A 408 20.56 -19.31 30.95
CA LYS A 408 20.40 -20.72 30.63
C LYS A 408 18.95 -21.02 30.38
N LEU A 409 18.66 -21.73 29.29
CA LEU A 409 17.32 -22.24 29.00
C LEU A 409 17.06 -23.45 29.90
N LEU A 410 16.04 -23.39 30.78
CA LEU A 410 15.64 -24.48 31.65
C LEU A 410 14.53 -25.33 31.03
N PHE A 411 13.60 -24.70 30.36
CA PHE A 411 12.49 -25.34 29.64
C PHE A 411 12.18 -24.55 28.36
N ASP A 412 12.16 -25.25 27.25
CA ASP A 412 12.02 -24.62 25.93
C ASP A 412 10.58 -24.13 25.63
N GLY A 413 9.53 -24.75 26.21
CA GLY A 413 8.17 -24.31 26.03
C GLY A 413 7.80 -24.13 24.56
N TYR A 414 7.26 -22.96 24.23
CA TYR A 414 6.85 -22.66 22.85
C TYR A 414 8.03 -22.58 21.84
N TYR A 415 9.26 -22.43 22.30
CA TYR A 415 10.42 -22.47 21.41
C TYR A 415 10.61 -23.84 20.73
N LYS A 416 10.00 -24.89 21.29
CA LYS A 416 9.95 -26.23 20.66
C LYS A 416 9.42 -26.16 19.22
N ILE A 417 8.46 -25.26 18.95
CA ILE A 417 7.86 -25.06 17.62
C ILE A 417 8.53 -23.92 16.86
N LEU A 418 8.76 -22.76 17.53
CA LEU A 418 9.29 -21.59 16.88
C LEU A 418 10.79 -21.60 16.66
N GLY A 419 11.51 -22.43 17.40
CA GLY A 419 12.96 -22.39 17.49
C GLY A 419 13.43 -21.33 18.48
N ASN A 420 14.67 -21.48 18.95
CA ASN A 420 15.37 -20.53 19.79
C ASN A 420 16.73 -20.22 19.16
N ASP A 421 16.89 -19.01 18.62
CA ASP A 421 18.15 -18.57 18.02
C ASP A 421 19.13 -18.04 19.08
N ASP A 422 18.65 -17.77 20.31
CA ASP A 422 19.48 -17.26 21.41
C ASP A 422 20.28 -18.42 22.02
N LYS A 423 21.60 -18.33 21.97
CA LYS A 423 22.50 -19.28 22.61
C LYS A 423 22.54 -19.00 24.13
N ASP A 424 22.61 -20.07 24.90
CA ASP A 424 22.90 -19.97 26.32
C ASP A 424 24.27 -19.31 26.57
N LYS A 425 24.31 -18.31 27.47
CA LYS A 425 25.55 -17.74 27.98
C LYS A 425 25.73 -18.31 29.42
N LEU A 426 26.44 -19.42 29.50
CA LEU A 426 26.70 -20.06 30.79
C LEU A 426 27.83 -19.35 31.49
N LEU A 427 27.65 -19.07 32.79
CA LEU A 427 28.72 -18.60 33.64
C LEU A 427 29.35 -19.78 34.38
N PRO A 428 30.65 -19.70 34.77
CA PRO A 428 31.33 -20.75 35.53
C PRO A 428 30.65 -20.98 36.88
N ASN A 429 30.91 -22.14 37.48
CA ASN A 429 30.40 -22.47 38.78
C ASN A 429 31.27 -21.79 39.85
N LEU A 430 30.74 -20.74 40.46
CA LEU A 430 31.44 -19.86 41.40
C LEU A 430 30.69 -19.85 42.74
N LYS A 431 31.38 -19.48 43.82
CA LYS A 431 30.79 -19.27 45.17
C LYS A 431 31.02 -17.84 45.63
N GLU A 432 30.09 -17.31 46.39
CA GLU A 432 30.25 -16.00 47.02
C GLU A 432 31.41 -16.01 48.01
N ASN A 433 32.12 -14.91 48.06
CA ASN A 433 33.34 -14.68 48.86
C ASN A 433 34.61 -15.47 48.42
N ASP A 434 34.52 -16.27 47.35
CA ASP A 434 35.70 -16.89 46.77
C ASP A 434 36.63 -15.83 46.15
N PRO A 435 37.95 -15.90 46.37
CA PRO A 435 38.89 -15.07 45.63
C PRO A 435 38.88 -15.48 44.16
N ILE A 436 39.01 -14.49 43.27
CA ILE A 436 39.03 -14.71 41.84
C ILE A 436 40.21 -13.93 41.22
N LYS A 437 40.94 -14.60 40.34
CA LYS A 437 42.14 -14.00 39.76
C LYS A 437 41.81 -13.25 38.48
N LEU A 438 42.22 -11.99 38.41
CA LEU A 438 42.17 -11.20 37.17
C LEU A 438 43.22 -11.75 36.20
N GLU A 439 42.80 -12.15 35.02
CA GLU A 439 43.66 -12.55 33.91
C GLU A 439 44.04 -11.34 33.06
N LYS A 440 43.05 -10.50 32.73
CA LYS A 440 43.21 -9.38 31.84
C LYS A 440 42.14 -8.32 32.08
N LEU A 441 42.51 -7.05 31.96
CA LEU A 441 41.58 -5.92 31.94
C LEU A 441 41.75 -5.13 30.64
N GLU A 442 40.70 -4.95 29.89
CA GLU A 442 40.72 -4.24 28.62
C GLU A 442 39.89 -2.95 28.66
N SER A 443 40.41 -1.91 28.01
CA SER A 443 39.66 -0.68 27.77
C SER A 443 39.23 -0.66 26.32
N ASN A 444 37.93 -0.89 26.07
CA ASN A 444 37.36 -0.98 24.74
C ASN A 444 36.68 0.34 24.34
N ALA A 445 37.08 0.90 23.20
CA ALA A 445 36.46 2.10 22.66
C ALA A 445 35.22 1.76 21.83
N HIS A 446 34.15 2.45 22.08
CA HIS A 446 32.89 2.34 21.35
C HIS A 446 32.49 3.70 20.81
N VAL A 447 31.80 3.71 19.70
CA VAL A 447 31.22 4.92 19.10
C VAL A 447 29.72 4.72 19.05
N THR A 448 28.98 5.71 19.53
CA THR A 448 27.50 5.65 19.41
C THR A 448 27.09 5.75 17.95
N GLU A 449 26.07 4.99 17.57
CA GLU A 449 25.51 5.00 16.22
C GLU A 449 24.20 5.81 16.16
N PRO A 450 23.89 6.43 15.02
CA PRO A 450 22.59 7.08 14.85
C PRO A 450 21.45 6.06 14.94
N PRO A 451 20.21 6.52 15.22
CA PRO A 451 19.07 5.61 15.21
C PRO A 451 18.93 4.96 13.83
N ALA A 452 18.65 3.67 13.82
CA ALA A 452 18.48 2.93 12.57
C ALA A 452 17.28 3.46 11.77
N ARG A 453 17.42 3.49 10.43
CA ARG A 453 16.30 3.76 9.55
C ARG A 453 15.18 2.75 9.75
N TYR A 454 13.97 3.17 9.47
CA TYR A 454 12.84 2.23 9.48
C TYR A 454 13.03 1.17 8.40
N SER A 455 12.69 -0.06 8.73
CA SER A 455 12.28 -1.06 7.74
C SER A 455 10.78 -0.96 7.51
N GLU A 456 10.23 -1.59 6.45
CA GLU A 456 8.78 -1.67 6.26
C GLU A 456 8.09 -2.26 7.49
N ALA A 457 8.66 -3.29 8.11
CA ALA A 457 8.17 -3.92 9.32
C ALA A 457 8.16 -2.97 10.53
N SER A 458 9.26 -2.26 10.77
CA SER A 458 9.35 -1.34 11.92
C SER A 458 8.49 -0.09 11.72
N LEU A 459 8.30 0.38 10.49
CA LEU A 459 7.37 1.47 10.20
C LEU A 459 5.92 1.04 10.48
N ILE A 460 5.51 -0.16 10.07
CA ILE A 460 4.17 -0.70 10.38
C ILE A 460 3.98 -0.80 11.90
N LYS A 461 4.99 -1.29 12.63
CA LYS A 461 4.93 -1.37 14.10
C LYS A 461 4.71 0.01 14.74
N VAL A 462 5.38 1.04 14.25
CA VAL A 462 5.22 2.42 14.76
C VAL A 462 3.85 2.97 14.38
N LEU A 463 3.39 2.80 13.14
CA LEU A 463 2.06 3.23 12.71
C LEU A 463 0.97 2.60 13.58
N GLU A 464 1.05 1.29 13.82
CA GLU A 464 0.13 0.58 14.71
C GLU A 464 0.17 1.13 16.14
N SER A 465 1.37 1.31 16.71
CA SER A 465 1.52 1.82 18.09
C SER A 465 1.01 3.24 18.28
N LEU A 466 0.99 4.05 17.22
CA LEU A 466 0.45 5.41 17.20
C LEU A 466 -1.03 5.46 16.79
N GLY A 467 -1.66 4.34 16.44
CA GLY A 467 -3.04 4.28 15.98
C GLY A 467 -3.26 4.83 14.56
N ILE A 468 -2.19 5.02 13.77
CA ILE A 468 -2.24 5.57 12.41
C ILE A 468 -2.49 4.45 11.40
N GLY A 469 -3.60 4.53 10.70
CA GLY A 469 -4.03 3.50 9.75
C GLY A 469 -4.70 2.30 10.41
N ARG A 470 -5.06 1.32 9.59
CA ARG A 470 -5.77 0.09 10.00
C ARG A 470 -5.24 -1.08 9.15
N PRO A 471 -5.59 -2.34 9.45
CA PRO A 471 -5.15 -3.52 8.69
C PRO A 471 -5.22 -3.38 7.16
N SER A 472 -6.24 -2.71 6.65
CA SER A 472 -6.43 -2.47 5.21
C SER A 472 -5.48 -1.43 4.61
N THR A 473 -4.80 -0.58 5.41
CA THR A 473 -4.03 0.58 4.92
C THR A 473 -2.53 0.50 5.11
N TYR A 474 -1.99 -0.36 5.97
CA TYR A 474 -0.54 -0.42 6.22
C TYR A 474 0.27 -0.69 4.95
N ALA A 475 0.03 -1.81 4.29
CA ALA A 475 0.75 -2.18 3.07
C ALA A 475 0.49 -1.19 1.90
N PRO A 476 -0.77 -0.77 1.60
CA PRO A 476 -1.04 0.23 0.58
C PRO A 476 -0.34 1.57 0.81
N THR A 477 -0.24 2.04 2.07
CA THR A 477 0.45 3.30 2.39
C THR A 477 1.92 3.25 2.02
N ILE A 478 2.65 2.20 2.43
CA ILE A 478 4.08 2.06 2.11
C ILE A 478 4.27 1.95 0.59
N SER A 479 3.47 1.12 -0.07
CA SER A 479 3.51 0.99 -1.53
C SER A 479 3.23 2.30 -2.26
N LEU A 480 2.29 3.11 -1.76
CA LEU A 480 1.97 4.42 -2.31
C LEU A 480 3.14 5.40 -2.14
N LEU A 481 3.79 5.43 -0.97
CA LEU A 481 4.96 6.27 -0.73
C LEU A 481 6.11 5.94 -1.69
N GLN A 482 6.35 4.65 -1.96
CA GLN A 482 7.33 4.20 -2.96
C GLN A 482 6.93 4.61 -4.38
N HIS A 483 5.67 4.36 -4.78
CA HIS A 483 5.18 4.69 -6.12
C HIS A 483 5.15 6.21 -6.41
N ARG A 484 5.10 7.03 -5.37
CA ARG A 484 5.15 8.50 -5.48
C ARG A 484 6.57 9.06 -5.40
N ASP A 485 7.60 8.22 -5.38
CA ASP A 485 8.99 8.62 -5.24
C ASP A 485 9.23 9.52 -4.01
N TYR A 486 8.56 9.18 -2.90
CA TYR A 486 8.81 9.81 -1.61
C TYR A 486 9.83 9.06 -0.79
N ILE A 487 9.81 7.74 -0.89
CA ILE A 487 10.73 6.86 -0.19
C ILE A 487 11.32 5.82 -1.14
N LYS A 488 12.51 5.35 -0.79
CA LYS A 488 13.19 4.23 -1.41
C LYS A 488 13.47 3.16 -0.37
N VAL A 489 13.30 1.90 -0.74
CA VAL A 489 13.62 0.75 0.12
C VAL A 489 14.84 0.05 -0.46
N GLU A 490 15.96 0.08 0.26
CA GLU A 490 17.20 -0.59 -0.10
C GLU A 490 17.72 -1.36 1.10
N LYS A 491 18.17 -2.61 0.89
CA LYS A 491 18.65 -3.49 1.96
C LYS A 491 17.72 -3.55 3.19
N LYS A 492 16.41 -3.60 2.92
CA LYS A 492 15.32 -3.55 3.92
C LYS A 492 15.23 -2.23 4.72
N GLN A 493 15.92 -1.18 4.34
CA GLN A 493 15.86 0.14 4.99
C GLN A 493 15.14 1.15 4.12
N ILE A 494 14.29 1.95 4.75
CA ILE A 494 13.54 3.04 4.11
C ILE A 494 14.35 4.33 4.23
N SER A 495 14.64 4.96 3.11
CA SER A 495 15.21 6.31 3.04
C SER A 495 14.24 7.27 2.36
N ALA A 496 14.22 8.53 2.81
CA ALA A 496 13.40 9.57 2.20
C ALA A 496 14.12 10.23 1.02
N LEU A 497 13.36 10.55 -0.03
CA LEU A 497 13.85 11.28 -1.20
C LEU A 497 13.60 12.79 -1.03
N GLU A 498 14.27 13.62 -1.84
CA GLU A 498 14.20 15.09 -1.74
C GLU A 498 12.77 15.65 -1.86
N SER A 499 11.97 15.05 -2.75
CA SER A 499 10.55 15.39 -2.92
C SER A 499 9.74 15.29 -1.62
N ALA A 500 10.05 14.29 -0.79
CA ALA A 500 9.40 14.05 0.49
C ALA A 500 9.67 15.18 1.49
N PHE A 501 10.92 15.65 1.60
CA PHE A 501 11.27 16.77 2.49
C PHE A 501 10.50 18.02 2.11
N LYS A 502 10.45 18.39 0.83
CA LYS A 502 9.72 19.56 0.33
C LYS A 502 8.22 19.49 0.63
N VAL A 503 7.64 18.30 0.48
CA VAL A 503 6.20 18.12 0.78
C VAL A 503 5.95 18.24 2.27
N ILE A 504 6.75 17.57 3.11
CA ILE A 504 6.55 17.62 4.57
C ILE A 504 6.78 19.02 5.12
N GLU A 505 7.78 19.78 4.66
CA GLU A 505 8.00 21.17 5.06
C GLU A 505 6.79 22.07 4.80
N ILE A 506 6.15 21.92 3.63
CA ILE A 506 4.91 22.66 3.33
C ILE A 506 3.77 22.21 4.24
N LEU A 507 3.64 20.91 4.48
CA LEU A 507 2.57 20.39 5.32
C LEU A 507 2.75 20.80 6.79
N GLU A 508 3.95 20.73 7.34
CA GLU A 508 4.26 21.19 8.70
C GLU A 508 3.94 22.67 8.90
N LYS A 509 4.24 23.51 7.89
CA LYS A 509 4.05 24.96 7.99
C LYS A 509 2.60 25.41 7.80
N HIS A 510 1.81 24.71 6.98
CA HIS A 510 0.49 25.19 6.54
C HIS A 510 -0.65 24.21 6.83
N PHE A 511 -0.35 22.94 7.13
CA PHE A 511 -1.30 21.86 7.34
C PHE A 511 -0.81 20.90 8.42
N GLU A 512 -0.37 21.45 9.55
CA GLU A 512 0.26 20.72 10.65
C GLU A 512 -0.57 19.48 11.07
N GLU A 513 -1.89 19.63 11.15
CA GLU A 513 -2.80 18.53 11.53
C GLU A 513 -2.68 17.30 10.60
N ILE A 514 -2.46 17.52 9.29
CA ILE A 514 -2.39 16.42 8.31
C ILE A 514 -1.14 15.55 8.52
N VAL A 515 -0.11 16.08 9.13
CA VAL A 515 1.12 15.35 9.46
C VAL A 515 1.20 14.94 10.94
N ASP A 516 0.29 15.46 11.77
CA ASP A 516 0.22 15.13 13.19
C ASP A 516 -0.31 13.69 13.37
N SER A 517 0.45 12.89 14.13
CA SER A 517 0.12 11.50 14.40
C SER A 517 -1.12 11.37 15.30
N LYS A 518 -1.29 12.27 16.26
CA LYS A 518 -2.44 12.25 17.19
C LYS A 518 -3.72 12.60 16.46
N PHE A 519 -3.68 13.60 15.59
CA PHE A 519 -4.83 13.97 14.76
C PHE A 519 -5.22 12.83 13.81
N SER A 520 -4.23 12.18 13.15
CA SER A 520 -4.51 11.04 12.30
C SER A 520 -5.11 9.87 13.08
N ALA A 521 -4.64 9.60 14.29
CA ALA A 521 -5.17 8.57 15.18
C ALA A 521 -6.59 8.91 15.65
N SER A 522 -6.87 10.15 16.07
CA SER A 522 -8.22 10.56 16.49
C SER A 522 -9.25 10.43 15.38
N LEU A 523 -8.90 10.76 14.13
CA LEU A 523 -9.81 10.55 13.00
C LEU A 523 -10.06 9.06 12.71
N GLU A 524 -9.07 8.18 12.91
CA GLU A 524 -9.31 6.74 12.80
C GLU A 524 -10.21 6.24 13.94
N GLU A 525 -10.10 6.81 15.15
CA GLU A 525 -11.00 6.53 16.27
C GLU A 525 -12.44 7.01 16.01
N GLU A 526 -12.61 8.21 15.43
CA GLU A 526 -13.94 8.70 15.03
C GLU A 526 -14.58 7.78 13.97
N LEU A 527 -13.80 7.27 13.00
CA LEU A 527 -14.29 6.29 12.04
C LEU A 527 -14.67 4.96 12.71
N ASP A 528 -13.98 4.56 13.78
CA ASP A 528 -14.35 3.39 14.58
C ASP A 528 -15.64 3.66 15.37
N ASN A 529 -15.79 4.86 15.93
CA ASN A 529 -17.01 5.29 16.62
C ASN A 529 -18.24 5.30 15.68
N ILE A 530 -18.08 5.75 14.43
CA ILE A 530 -19.15 5.67 13.42
C ILE A 530 -19.52 4.20 13.18
N ALA A 531 -18.53 3.30 12.99
CA ALA A 531 -18.80 1.88 12.76
C ALA A 531 -19.48 1.17 13.94
N GLN A 532 -19.36 1.71 15.16
CA GLN A 532 -20.02 1.24 16.37
C GLN A 532 -21.33 1.99 16.66
N ASN A 533 -21.81 2.83 15.74
CA ASN A 533 -22.99 3.68 15.90
C ASN A 533 -22.93 4.64 17.10
N LYS A 534 -21.71 5.09 17.46
CA LYS A 534 -21.44 6.03 18.56
C LYS A 534 -21.25 7.47 18.09
N ALA A 535 -21.06 7.69 16.80
CA ALA A 535 -20.86 9.00 16.19
C ALA A 535 -21.62 9.12 14.87
N ASP A 536 -22.13 10.33 14.59
CA ASP A 536 -22.76 10.64 13.31
C ASP A 536 -21.72 10.99 12.25
N TYR A 537 -21.74 10.29 11.12
CA TYR A 537 -20.74 10.45 10.07
C TYR A 537 -20.81 11.80 9.36
N GLN A 538 -22.00 12.42 9.25
CA GLN A 538 -22.15 13.74 8.65
C GLN A 538 -21.52 14.81 9.55
N GLN A 539 -21.67 14.68 10.87
CA GLN A 539 -21.07 15.62 11.82
C GLN A 539 -19.54 15.52 11.79
N VAL A 540 -18.98 14.30 11.83
CA VAL A 540 -17.53 14.08 11.73
C VAL A 540 -16.96 14.67 10.43
N LEU A 541 -17.68 14.54 9.31
CA LEU A 541 -17.27 15.15 8.05
C LEU A 541 -17.32 16.68 8.08
N LYS A 542 -18.34 17.30 8.70
CA LYS A 542 -18.47 18.75 8.85
C LYS A 542 -17.33 19.31 9.70
N ASP A 543 -17.07 18.70 10.84
CA ASP A 543 -16.04 19.12 11.80
C ASP A 543 -14.63 19.12 11.17
N PHE A 544 -14.39 18.19 10.25
CA PHE A 544 -13.15 18.15 9.49
C PHE A 544 -13.14 19.14 8.31
N TYR A 545 -14.21 19.15 7.50
CA TYR A 545 -14.22 19.79 6.19
C TYR A 545 -14.04 21.30 6.22
N TYR A 546 -14.81 22.01 7.05
CA TYR A 546 -14.81 23.47 7.05
C TYR A 546 -13.45 24.04 7.49
N PRO A 547 -12.86 23.65 8.63
CA PRO A 547 -11.52 24.12 9.01
C PRO A 547 -10.44 23.75 7.98
N PHE A 548 -10.55 22.58 7.39
CA PHE A 548 -9.60 22.13 6.36
C PHE A 548 -9.69 23.01 5.09
N MET A 549 -10.89 23.39 4.66
CA MET A 549 -11.07 24.24 3.48
C MET A 549 -10.56 25.66 3.72
N ASP A 550 -10.73 26.23 4.90
CA ASP A 550 -10.15 27.51 5.27
C ASP A 550 -8.62 27.49 5.15
N LYS A 551 -7.98 26.40 5.63
CA LYS A 551 -6.53 26.20 5.47
C LYS A 551 -6.12 26.03 4.01
N ILE A 552 -6.90 25.34 3.18
CA ILE A 552 -6.64 25.23 1.74
C ILE A 552 -6.66 26.61 1.08
N GLU A 553 -7.64 27.46 1.38
CA GLU A 553 -7.72 28.81 0.81
C GLU A 553 -6.57 29.70 1.31
N ALA A 554 -6.23 29.65 2.59
CA ALA A 554 -5.03 30.30 3.12
C ALA A 554 -3.74 29.80 2.45
N GLY A 555 -3.60 28.49 2.28
CA GLY A 555 -2.44 27.90 1.63
C GLY A 555 -2.29 28.29 0.15
N LYS A 556 -3.38 28.46 -0.59
CA LYS A 556 -3.32 28.97 -1.96
C LYS A 556 -2.65 30.35 -2.03
N LYS A 557 -2.92 31.22 -1.04
CA LYS A 557 -2.40 32.57 -0.97
C LYS A 557 -0.98 32.62 -0.42
N ASN A 558 -0.71 31.87 0.66
CA ASN A 558 0.50 32.04 1.47
C ASN A 558 1.67 31.12 1.05
N ILE A 559 1.40 29.96 0.41
CA ILE A 559 2.47 29.05 -0.01
C ILE A 559 3.18 29.61 -1.23
N ILE A 560 4.47 29.92 -1.05
CA ILE A 560 5.35 30.34 -2.13
C ILE A 560 5.64 29.13 -3.05
N SER A 561 5.54 29.33 -4.35
CA SER A 561 5.86 28.25 -5.31
C SER A 561 7.35 27.89 -5.26
N GLN A 562 7.64 26.62 -4.99
CA GLN A 562 8.98 26.05 -4.97
C GLN A 562 9.35 25.40 -6.32
N LYS A 563 8.60 25.69 -7.38
CA LYS A 563 8.92 25.19 -8.72
C LYS A 563 10.27 25.74 -9.16
N VAL A 564 11.26 24.86 -9.19
CA VAL A 564 12.56 25.17 -9.76
C VAL A 564 12.36 25.22 -11.27
N HIS A 565 12.42 26.42 -11.83
CA HIS A 565 12.46 26.61 -13.27
C HIS A 565 13.93 26.71 -13.69
N GLU A 566 14.32 25.99 -14.73
CA GLU A 566 15.67 26.07 -15.29
C GLU A 566 15.93 27.52 -15.76
N LYS A 567 16.95 28.11 -15.20
CA LYS A 567 17.36 29.47 -15.53
C LYS A 567 17.99 29.49 -16.91
N THR A 568 17.60 30.44 -17.73
CA THR A 568 18.17 30.57 -19.10
C THR A 568 19.37 31.48 -19.14
N GLY A 569 19.72 32.15 -18.03
CA GLY A 569 20.77 33.19 -17.98
C GLY A 569 20.39 34.48 -18.70
N GLN A 570 19.19 34.65 -19.21
CA GLN A 570 18.73 35.81 -19.95
C GLN A 570 17.81 36.69 -19.11
N SER A 571 17.91 37.99 -19.25
CA SER A 571 17.03 38.95 -18.58
C SER A 571 15.77 39.23 -19.39
N CYS A 572 14.66 39.44 -18.70
CA CYS A 572 13.38 39.78 -19.30
C CYS A 572 13.39 41.21 -19.87
N PRO A 573 13.09 41.44 -21.17
CA PRO A 573 13.13 42.76 -21.78
C PRO A 573 12.02 43.66 -21.27
N LYS A 574 10.99 43.15 -20.57
CA LYS A 574 9.88 43.97 -20.00
C LYS A 574 10.12 44.45 -18.59
N CYS A 575 10.85 43.69 -17.75
CA CYS A 575 10.98 44.02 -16.34
C CYS A 575 12.37 43.74 -15.74
N GLY A 576 13.35 43.39 -16.55
CA GLY A 576 14.71 43.06 -16.09
C GLY A 576 14.82 41.74 -15.28
N GLY A 577 13.72 41.07 -14.95
CA GLY A 577 13.72 39.82 -14.21
C GLY A 577 14.27 38.65 -15.05
N GLU A 578 14.68 37.58 -14.41
CA GLU A 578 15.29 36.42 -15.06
C GLU A 578 14.26 35.66 -15.91
N LEU A 579 14.67 35.19 -17.11
CA LEU A 579 13.88 34.29 -17.93
C LEU A 579 14.18 32.83 -17.55
N VAL A 580 13.11 32.03 -17.45
CA VAL A 580 13.15 30.63 -17.04
C VAL A 580 12.37 29.75 -18.00
N LYS A 581 12.83 28.51 -18.18
CA LYS A 581 12.10 27.47 -18.91
C LYS A 581 10.94 26.99 -18.09
N LYS A 582 9.75 26.95 -18.67
CA LYS A 582 8.49 26.46 -18.04
C LYS A 582 7.88 25.40 -18.93
N ASN A 583 7.28 24.38 -18.33
CA ASN A 583 6.57 23.33 -19.03
C ASN A 583 5.06 23.60 -19.00
N SER A 584 4.43 23.56 -20.18
CA SER A 584 2.98 23.56 -20.33
C SER A 584 2.49 22.24 -20.94
N ARG A 585 1.16 22.05 -20.98
CA ARG A 585 0.58 20.93 -21.74
C ARG A 585 0.86 20.97 -23.26
N TYR A 586 1.40 22.06 -23.74
CA TYR A 586 1.73 22.29 -25.16
C TYR A 586 3.25 22.23 -25.44
N GLY A 587 4.06 21.91 -24.43
CA GLY A 587 5.50 21.84 -24.52
C GLY A 587 6.22 22.84 -23.63
N GLU A 588 7.55 22.87 -23.74
CA GLU A 588 8.43 23.77 -23.02
C GLU A 588 8.40 25.17 -23.64
N PHE A 589 8.43 26.20 -22.80
CA PHE A 589 8.47 27.60 -23.22
C PHE A 589 9.28 28.44 -22.24
N ILE A 590 9.87 29.54 -22.71
CA ILE A 590 10.66 30.46 -21.89
C ILE A 590 9.78 31.66 -21.48
N ALA A 591 9.70 31.94 -20.20
CA ALA A 591 8.90 33.04 -19.66
C ALA A 591 9.59 33.75 -18.51
N CYS A 592 9.15 34.97 -18.23
CA CYS A 592 9.66 35.74 -17.10
C CYS A 592 9.33 35.06 -15.76
N ASN A 593 10.30 34.99 -14.86
CA ASN A 593 10.12 34.41 -13.53
C ASN A 593 9.24 35.28 -12.62
N ASN A 594 9.08 36.56 -12.93
CA ASN A 594 8.24 37.49 -12.16
C ASN A 594 6.73 37.39 -12.48
N TYR A 595 6.29 36.31 -13.13
CA TYR A 595 4.85 36.08 -13.28
C TYR A 595 4.17 35.88 -11.91
N PRO A 596 2.99 36.45 -11.66
CA PRO A 596 2.06 37.11 -12.60
C PRO A 596 2.30 38.63 -12.80
N LYS A 597 3.27 39.25 -12.10
CA LYS A 597 3.56 40.66 -12.24
C LYS A 597 4.07 41.03 -13.65
N CYS A 598 4.89 40.16 -14.22
CA CYS A 598 5.34 40.25 -15.61
C CYS A 598 4.86 39.03 -16.40
N LYS A 599 4.10 39.27 -17.46
CA LYS A 599 3.51 38.22 -18.33
C LYS A 599 4.33 37.97 -19.58
N TYR A 600 5.61 38.37 -19.61
CA TYR A 600 6.46 38.18 -20.79
C TYR A 600 6.76 36.70 -21.02
N VAL A 601 6.59 36.25 -22.26
CA VAL A 601 6.96 34.93 -22.79
C VAL A 601 7.87 35.16 -23.97
N LYS A 602 9.07 34.55 -23.97
CA LYS A 602 9.99 34.59 -25.11
C LYS A 602 9.47 33.65 -26.18
N GLN A 603 9.29 34.16 -27.39
CA GLN A 603 9.06 33.31 -28.56
C GLN A 603 10.35 32.56 -28.85
N THR A 604 10.30 31.24 -28.85
CA THR A 604 11.46 30.40 -29.21
C THR A 604 11.73 30.52 -30.71
N GLU A 605 12.93 30.96 -31.07
CA GLU A 605 13.38 31.10 -32.47
C GLU A 605 13.37 29.77 -33.23
N ASN A 606 13.35 28.64 -32.53
CA ASN A 606 13.26 27.29 -33.11
C ASN A 606 11.88 26.94 -33.71
N ALA A 607 10.91 27.86 -33.73
CA ALA A 607 9.65 27.65 -34.40
C ALA A 607 9.70 27.94 -35.92
N ASN A 608 10.79 28.53 -36.41
CA ASN A 608 10.91 28.94 -37.82
C ASN A 608 11.95 28.18 -38.64
N ASP A 609 12.72 27.24 -38.03
CA ASP A 609 13.62 26.40 -38.83
C ASP A 609 12.82 25.37 -39.63
N GLY A 610 12.58 25.69 -40.87
CA GLY A 610 11.92 24.81 -41.86
C GLY A 610 10.55 25.25 -42.35
N VAL A 611 9.98 26.33 -41.82
CA VAL A 611 8.71 26.88 -42.38
C VAL A 611 9.06 28.00 -43.36
N LYS A 612 8.81 27.77 -44.67
CA LYS A 612 8.87 28.84 -45.66
C LYS A 612 7.98 29.98 -45.19
N GLN A 613 8.47 31.24 -45.23
CA GLN A 613 7.66 32.43 -44.99
C GLN A 613 6.48 32.43 -46.01
N GLU A 614 5.31 32.09 -45.50
CA GLU A 614 4.08 32.15 -46.32
C GLU A 614 3.32 33.43 -46.00
N LEU A 615 2.87 34.11 -47.02
CA LEU A 615 1.97 35.24 -46.85
C LEU A 615 0.52 34.77 -46.78
N CYS A 616 -0.30 35.49 -46.06
CA CYS A 616 -1.72 35.19 -45.92
C CYS A 616 -2.46 35.38 -47.22
N GLU A 617 -3.09 34.34 -47.76
CA GLU A 617 -3.84 34.33 -48.99
C GLU A 617 -5.06 35.29 -48.97
N LYS A 618 -5.49 35.74 -47.76
CA LYS A 618 -6.66 36.60 -47.58
C LYS A 618 -6.33 38.11 -47.47
N CYS A 619 -5.18 38.46 -46.87
CA CYS A 619 -4.85 39.85 -46.58
C CYS A 619 -3.39 40.21 -46.84
N GLY A 620 -2.57 39.31 -47.37
CA GLY A 620 -1.17 39.57 -47.64
C GLY A 620 -0.24 39.69 -46.43
N GLY A 621 -0.77 39.62 -45.21
CA GLY A 621 0.04 39.67 -43.96
C GLY A 621 0.84 38.39 -43.74
N GLU A 622 1.85 38.44 -42.90
CA GLU A 622 2.68 37.27 -42.55
C GLU A 622 1.88 36.18 -41.81
N MET A 623 2.10 34.91 -42.16
CA MET A 623 1.58 33.77 -41.42
C MET A 623 2.58 33.34 -40.35
N VAL A 624 2.15 33.39 -39.09
CA VAL A 624 2.96 33.03 -37.94
C VAL A 624 2.49 31.74 -37.29
N GLN A 625 3.42 30.90 -36.87
CA GLN A 625 3.08 29.64 -36.20
C GLN A 625 2.50 29.91 -34.79
N LYS A 626 1.32 29.34 -34.54
CA LYS A 626 0.65 29.32 -33.24
C LYS A 626 0.30 27.90 -32.83
N PHE A 627 0.06 27.69 -31.53
CA PHE A 627 -0.27 26.39 -30.98
C PHE A 627 -1.71 26.36 -30.45
N SER A 628 -2.46 25.34 -30.79
CA SER A 628 -3.81 25.07 -30.30
C SER A 628 -3.90 23.71 -29.63
N ARG A 629 -5.12 23.39 -29.13
CA ARG A 629 -5.44 22.06 -28.57
C ARG A 629 -5.19 20.92 -29.56
N ASN A 630 -5.20 21.21 -30.85
CA ASN A 630 -5.03 20.25 -31.94
C ASN A 630 -3.61 20.23 -32.55
N GLY A 631 -2.67 21.01 -31.95
CA GLY A 631 -1.27 21.11 -32.38
C GLY A 631 -0.89 22.47 -33.02
N ALA A 632 0.32 22.53 -33.59
CA ALA A 632 0.82 23.72 -34.26
C ALA A 632 0.04 24.03 -35.57
N PHE A 633 -0.21 25.32 -35.82
CA PHE A 633 -0.86 25.82 -37.01
C PHE A 633 -0.33 27.22 -37.37
N LEU A 634 -0.40 27.60 -38.61
CA LEU A 634 -0.12 28.97 -39.06
C LEU A 634 -1.37 29.85 -38.89
N ALA A 635 -1.20 31.03 -38.31
CA ALA A 635 -2.26 32.03 -38.22
C ALA A 635 -1.76 33.36 -38.77
N CYS A 636 -2.63 34.12 -39.39
CA CYS A 636 -2.32 35.45 -39.90
C CYS A 636 -1.95 36.39 -38.73
N ASN A 637 -0.87 37.15 -38.89
CA ASN A 637 -0.40 38.09 -37.88
C ASN A 637 -1.34 39.26 -37.66
N ASN A 638 -2.20 39.56 -38.63
CA ASN A 638 -3.22 40.60 -38.59
C ASN A 638 -4.51 40.17 -37.83
N TYR A 639 -4.45 39.15 -36.96
CA TYR A 639 -5.54 38.80 -36.07
C TYR A 639 -5.75 39.92 -35.02
N PRO A 640 -6.98 40.37 -34.74
CA PRO A 640 -8.30 39.76 -35.08
C PRO A 640 -8.93 40.20 -36.41
N GLU A 641 -8.32 41.08 -37.15
CA GLU A 641 -8.86 41.62 -38.42
C GLU A 641 -8.85 40.56 -39.53
N CYS A 642 -7.80 39.73 -39.60
CA CYS A 642 -7.76 38.57 -40.45
C CYS A 642 -7.69 37.28 -39.59
N LYS A 643 -8.70 36.42 -39.74
CA LYS A 643 -8.83 35.15 -39.01
C LYS A 643 -8.32 33.95 -39.79
N ASN A 644 -7.49 34.14 -40.80
CA ASN A 644 -6.97 33.06 -41.62
C ASN A 644 -6.00 32.15 -40.85
N THR A 645 -6.18 30.83 -40.96
CA THR A 645 -5.34 29.83 -40.30
C THR A 645 -5.08 28.64 -41.21
N LYS A 646 -3.87 28.05 -41.14
CA LYS A 646 -3.44 26.88 -41.92
C LYS A 646 -2.78 25.86 -40.98
N SER A 647 -3.13 24.58 -41.11
CA SER A 647 -2.54 23.52 -40.24
C SER A 647 -1.14 23.16 -40.72
N LEU A 648 -0.16 23.02 -39.76
CA LEU A 648 1.21 22.61 -40.03
C LEU A 648 1.46 21.10 -39.93
N LYS A 649 0.44 20.34 -39.55
CA LYS A 649 0.62 18.89 -39.51
C LYS A 649 0.55 18.33 -40.92
N ASN A 650 1.60 17.64 -41.38
CA ASN A 650 1.57 16.64 -42.45
C ASN A 650 0.69 15.46 -41.99
N THR A 651 -0.59 15.70 -41.88
CA THR A 651 -1.58 14.62 -41.74
C THR A 651 -2.16 14.39 -43.11
N PRO A 652 -2.30 13.15 -43.57
CA PRO A 652 -2.94 12.85 -44.85
C PRO A 652 -4.22 13.67 -44.97
N ASN A 653 -4.46 14.30 -46.12
CA ASN A 653 -5.61 15.15 -46.34
C ASN A 653 -6.89 14.37 -45.99
N ALA A 654 -7.74 14.91 -45.13
CA ALA A 654 -9.10 14.39 -45.00
C ALA A 654 -9.78 14.51 -46.36
N ASN A 655 -10.08 13.37 -46.98
CA ASN A 655 -10.58 13.09 -48.35
C ASN A 655 -9.50 12.57 -49.32
N GLU A 656 -8.35 12.12 -48.84
CA GLU A 656 -7.37 11.41 -49.66
C GLU A 656 -8.00 10.08 -50.12
N ILE A 657 -8.19 9.93 -51.45
CA ILE A 657 -8.74 8.73 -52.07
C ILE A 657 -7.69 7.63 -52.03
N ILE A 658 -8.09 6.42 -51.65
CA ILE A 658 -7.20 5.25 -51.71
C ILE A 658 -7.15 4.79 -53.16
N GLU A 659 -6.04 4.99 -53.83
CA GLU A 659 -5.85 4.57 -55.22
C GLU A 659 -5.94 3.04 -55.33
N GLY A 660 -6.63 2.59 -56.39
CA GLY A 660 -6.80 1.17 -56.71
C GLY A 660 -7.85 0.42 -55.90
N VAL A 661 -8.45 1.00 -54.85
CA VAL A 661 -9.43 0.31 -54.00
C VAL A 661 -10.83 0.91 -54.19
N LYS A 662 -11.74 0.13 -54.72
CA LYS A 662 -13.14 0.54 -54.93
C LYS A 662 -14.08 0.02 -53.84
N CYS A 663 -15.12 0.79 -53.57
CA CYS A 663 -16.15 0.42 -52.58
C CYS A 663 -16.84 -0.89 -52.97
N PRO A 664 -16.88 -1.90 -52.06
CA PRO A 664 -17.48 -3.18 -52.37
C PRO A 664 -19.01 -3.12 -52.51
N GLU A 665 -19.65 -2.04 -52.05
CA GLU A 665 -21.12 -1.89 -52.07
C GLU A 665 -21.62 -1.11 -53.30
N CYS A 666 -20.85 -0.11 -53.80
CA CYS A 666 -21.34 0.74 -54.89
C CYS A 666 -20.28 1.04 -55.97
N GLY A 667 -19.08 0.47 -55.90
CA GLY A 667 -17.99 0.72 -56.84
C GLY A 667 -17.36 2.11 -56.81
N GLY A 668 -17.83 3.00 -55.96
CA GLY A 668 -17.29 4.36 -55.77
C GLY A 668 -15.93 4.37 -55.04
N ASP A 669 -15.30 5.54 -55.05
CA ASP A 669 -14.00 5.71 -54.39
C ASP A 669 -14.12 5.68 -52.86
N ILE A 670 -13.10 5.10 -52.18
CA ILE A 670 -12.96 5.10 -50.74
C ILE A 670 -11.93 6.14 -50.35
N ALA A 671 -12.26 7.00 -49.38
CA ALA A 671 -11.35 8.04 -48.90
C ALA A 671 -11.21 8.00 -47.36
N LEU A 672 -10.08 8.52 -46.88
CA LEU A 672 -9.87 8.74 -45.45
C LEU A 672 -10.74 9.90 -44.99
N LYS A 673 -11.63 9.64 -44.01
CA LYS A 673 -12.56 10.62 -43.43
C LYS A 673 -12.29 10.78 -41.93
N ARG A 674 -12.74 11.87 -41.32
CA ARG A 674 -12.58 12.16 -39.89
C ARG A 674 -13.91 12.39 -39.21
N SER A 675 -14.04 11.84 -37.99
CA SER A 675 -15.13 12.07 -37.06
C SER A 675 -14.64 12.55 -35.72
N ARG A 676 -15.56 12.89 -34.79
CA ARG A 676 -15.22 13.21 -33.38
C ARG A 676 -14.53 12.04 -32.63
N LYS A 677 -14.69 10.81 -33.12
CA LYS A 677 -14.14 9.58 -32.52
C LYS A 677 -12.82 9.12 -33.15
N GLY A 678 -12.34 9.79 -34.21
CA GLY A 678 -11.10 9.43 -34.89
C GLY A 678 -11.25 9.40 -36.44
N SER A 679 -10.19 8.95 -37.12
CA SER A 679 -10.17 8.77 -38.58
C SER A 679 -10.74 7.40 -38.96
N PHE A 680 -11.41 7.32 -40.10
CA PHE A 680 -11.97 6.10 -40.65
C PHE A 680 -11.97 6.20 -42.18
N TYR A 681 -12.11 5.10 -42.88
CA TYR A 681 -12.22 5.03 -44.34
C TYR A 681 -13.68 4.88 -44.73
N GLY A 682 -14.18 5.73 -45.58
CA GLY A 682 -15.58 5.74 -46.01
C GLY A 682 -15.76 6.03 -47.49
N CYS A 683 -16.84 5.51 -48.07
CA CYS A 683 -17.20 5.75 -49.48
C CYS A 683 -17.49 7.23 -49.73
N ASN A 684 -17.04 7.74 -50.86
CA ASN A 684 -17.30 9.12 -51.28
C ASN A 684 -18.76 9.35 -51.74
N ASN A 685 -19.49 8.29 -52.02
CA ASN A 685 -20.91 8.37 -52.41
C ASN A 685 -21.86 8.48 -51.18
N TYR A 686 -21.33 8.73 -49.97
CA TYR A 686 -22.16 9.02 -48.78
C TYR A 686 -22.99 10.30 -49.01
N PRO A 687 -24.30 10.36 -48.69
CA PRO A 687 -25.08 9.38 -47.93
C PRO A 687 -25.74 8.24 -48.73
N LYS A 688 -25.55 8.18 -50.06
CA LYS A 688 -26.14 7.13 -50.92
C LYS A 688 -25.50 5.74 -50.64
N CYS A 689 -24.26 5.71 -50.21
CA CYS A 689 -23.54 4.50 -49.79
C CYS A 689 -22.96 4.69 -48.39
N ASN A 690 -23.24 3.75 -47.46
CA ASN A 690 -22.85 3.83 -46.05
C ASN A 690 -21.60 2.99 -45.73
N PHE A 691 -20.83 2.54 -46.73
CA PHE A 691 -19.62 1.77 -46.51
C PHE A 691 -18.62 2.54 -45.63
N LEU A 692 -18.13 1.87 -44.56
CA LEU A 692 -17.07 2.38 -43.71
C LEU A 692 -16.15 1.26 -43.22
N SER A 693 -14.85 1.58 -43.00
CA SER A 693 -13.86 0.71 -42.37
C SER A 693 -13.00 1.52 -41.40
N ASN A 694 -12.70 0.93 -40.23
CA ASN A 694 -11.81 1.55 -39.25
C ASN A 694 -10.33 1.32 -39.59
N HIS A 695 -10.02 0.37 -40.48
CA HIS A 695 -8.68 0.03 -40.96
C HIS A 695 -8.56 0.31 -42.44
N LYS A 696 -7.36 0.57 -42.93
CA LYS A 696 -7.09 0.90 -44.34
C LYS A 696 -7.49 -0.26 -45.23
N PRO A 697 -8.50 -0.09 -46.14
CA PRO A 697 -8.85 -1.10 -47.11
C PRO A 697 -7.74 -1.30 -48.14
N ILE A 698 -7.61 -2.53 -48.62
CA ILE A 698 -6.63 -2.94 -49.63
C ILE A 698 -7.35 -3.65 -50.79
N ASP A 699 -6.77 -3.60 -51.97
CA ASP A 699 -7.30 -4.30 -53.15
C ASP A 699 -7.03 -5.81 -53.09
N LYS A 700 -7.60 -6.46 -52.05
CA LYS A 700 -7.57 -7.90 -51.85
C LYS A 700 -8.95 -8.38 -51.40
N ARG A 701 -9.39 -9.50 -51.95
CA ARG A 701 -10.67 -10.11 -51.62
C ARG A 701 -10.48 -11.28 -50.65
N CYS A 702 -11.42 -11.43 -49.75
CA CYS A 702 -11.45 -12.55 -48.82
C CYS A 702 -11.75 -13.86 -49.55
N GLU A 703 -10.97 -14.91 -49.35
CA GLU A 703 -11.18 -16.22 -49.99
C GLU A 703 -12.48 -16.88 -49.55
N LYS A 704 -12.98 -16.55 -48.34
CA LYS A 704 -14.17 -17.16 -47.74
C LYS A 704 -15.50 -16.47 -48.20
N CYS A 705 -15.52 -15.16 -48.31
CA CYS A 705 -16.76 -14.42 -48.60
C CYS A 705 -16.62 -13.41 -49.73
N HIS A 706 -15.49 -13.34 -50.41
CA HIS A 706 -15.15 -12.46 -51.54
C HIS A 706 -15.32 -10.95 -51.26
N TYR A 707 -15.46 -10.54 -49.98
CA TYR A 707 -15.55 -9.15 -49.57
C TYR A 707 -14.17 -8.50 -49.43
N LEU A 708 -14.11 -7.16 -49.37
CA LEU A 708 -12.88 -6.39 -49.33
C LEU A 708 -12.13 -6.64 -48.00
N MET A 709 -10.81 -6.72 -48.05
CA MET A 709 -9.95 -6.86 -46.90
C MET A 709 -9.34 -5.51 -46.47
N SER A 710 -8.84 -5.43 -45.25
CA SER A 710 -8.14 -4.27 -44.67
C SER A 710 -6.85 -4.68 -43.97
N GLU A 711 -5.87 -3.78 -43.95
CA GLU A 711 -4.63 -3.96 -43.18
C GLU A 711 -4.90 -3.83 -41.68
N ARG A 712 -4.38 -4.76 -40.90
CA ARG A 712 -4.51 -4.73 -39.44
C ARG A 712 -3.27 -5.33 -38.73
N ILE A 713 -2.98 -4.85 -37.52
CA ILE A 713 -2.08 -5.53 -36.60
C ILE A 713 -2.94 -6.35 -35.65
N TYR A 714 -2.83 -7.68 -35.71
CA TYR A 714 -3.54 -8.59 -34.87
C TYR A 714 -2.55 -9.44 -34.06
N ARG A 715 -2.65 -9.44 -32.73
CA ARG A 715 -1.72 -10.13 -31.79
C ARG A 715 -0.24 -9.83 -32.07
N LYS A 716 0.08 -8.56 -32.34
CA LYS A 716 1.42 -8.04 -32.68
C LYS A 716 1.97 -8.48 -34.06
N LYS A 717 1.20 -9.17 -34.91
CA LYS A 717 1.58 -9.55 -36.27
C LYS A 717 0.77 -8.76 -37.29
N LYS A 718 1.37 -8.44 -38.44
CA LYS A 718 0.64 -7.85 -39.58
C LYS A 718 -0.29 -8.90 -40.19
N ALA A 719 -1.55 -8.53 -40.43
CA ALA A 719 -2.54 -9.40 -40.99
C ALA A 719 -3.48 -8.61 -41.92
N HIS A 720 -4.04 -9.29 -42.88
CA HIS A 720 -5.19 -8.80 -43.67
C HIS A 720 -6.48 -9.34 -43.03
N GLU A 721 -7.38 -8.47 -42.60
CA GLU A 721 -8.67 -8.82 -42.00
C GLU A 721 -9.81 -8.54 -43.02
N CYS A 722 -10.66 -9.51 -43.21
CA CYS A 722 -11.87 -9.27 -43.99
C CYS A 722 -12.82 -8.28 -43.30
N ILE A 723 -13.24 -7.22 -44.00
CA ILE A 723 -14.09 -6.18 -43.39
C ILE A 723 -15.45 -6.75 -42.98
N GLN A 724 -15.98 -7.76 -43.69
CA GLN A 724 -17.29 -8.36 -43.45
C GLN A 724 -17.23 -9.57 -42.49
N CYS A 725 -16.52 -10.66 -42.84
CA CYS A 725 -16.56 -11.92 -42.08
C CYS A 725 -15.49 -12.03 -40.99
N LYS A 726 -14.59 -11.05 -40.88
CA LYS A 726 -13.51 -10.97 -39.89
C LYS A 726 -12.45 -12.08 -39.99
N GLU A 727 -12.39 -12.79 -41.10
CA GLU A 727 -11.34 -13.75 -41.39
C GLU A 727 -9.97 -13.05 -41.44
N HIS A 728 -8.93 -13.65 -40.88
CA HIS A 728 -7.57 -13.10 -40.81
C HIS A 728 -6.60 -13.94 -41.65
N VAL A 729 -5.85 -13.29 -42.52
CA VAL A 729 -4.72 -13.89 -43.25
C VAL A 729 -3.45 -13.21 -42.71
N PHE A 730 -2.60 -13.98 -42.01
CA PHE A 730 -1.32 -13.45 -41.52
C PHE A 730 -0.33 -13.31 -42.68
N LEU A 731 0.41 -12.22 -42.68
CA LEU A 731 1.54 -12.02 -43.57
C LEU A 731 2.76 -12.71 -43.01
N GLU A 732 3.43 -13.52 -43.84
CA GLU A 732 4.75 -14.07 -43.50
C GLU A 732 5.73 -12.89 -43.35
N GLU A 733 6.54 -12.89 -42.31
CA GLU A 733 7.63 -11.93 -42.16
C GLU A 733 8.71 -12.35 -43.16
N ASP A 734 9.04 -11.53 -44.11
CA ASP A 734 10.26 -11.66 -44.91
C ASP A 734 11.45 -11.51 -43.92
N ASP A 735 12.14 -12.59 -43.62
CA ASP A 735 13.45 -12.60 -42.97
C ASP A 735 14.46 -11.95 -43.93
N GLY A 736 14.70 -10.64 -43.72
CA GLY A 736 15.70 -9.87 -44.41
C GLY A 736 16.48 -9.02 -43.43
#